data_fbcd6e9d683736ef364de58581e551f8
#
_entry.id   fbcd6e9d683736ef364de58581e551f8
#
_cell.length_a   1.000
_cell.length_b   1.000
_cell.length_c   1.000
_cell.angle_alpha   90.00
_cell.angle_beta   90.00
_cell.angle_gamma   90.00
#
_symmetry.space_group_name_H-M   'P 1'
#
loop_
_entity.id
_entity.type
_entity.pdbx_description
1 polymer ?
#
loop_
_entity_poly.entity_id
_entity_poly.type
_entity_poly.pdbx_seq_one_letter_code
_entity_poly.pdbx_strand_id
1 'polypeptide(L)'
;MVLLFILLLCAMFKKALFNKKVLAILILTMFFPLTTYAKDYEITNYDIKVIVNENNTYQITETIKANFFIPKHGIIRCIPLVNNVVRSDGSSYTNKAKIKNIKVNQKYKTYNEKNNKVIKIGTNNKTYTGLKEYVISYLYDIGDDKTNKYDEVYLNLIGNNWDTNINNISFSVTMPKDFDTSKISFTSGKYGVINSYDVNYEVDGKVINGVLSTGLSSNEALTIRIELPDGYFLYNAFSLDLKYVMLFLPIIFLIIGIILWQRFGTDDKVIETIEFYPPKNLNSLETGFYYKGYVDDADVLSLLIYLANKGYIEITEENSSNFLFNKYDFNIKLLKKYDGTNFFEKLFLHGLFKNGKSKVTGKELFKSFYMTVDSIKSYFNNRFGKDTPIYYEKNSLRIQKYFYFMITIIAVLINASVICKYGAVAGTRIVSGFFLISLFISLFEVLYSFAIIKSIVDFILGKRKPKLIDIIKFLFATCVGGLLLYLLYSKFLFKIINYDKFYFLTYIIGLFCYNILCLLCLFSKKRTSKVNKLFGKIIGFKNYLAIAEKDNIRSLIKENPNYFYDVYAYAYALGIENDLIKKFTNVVLRAPFWYKNSNNFDAYSLNRFMNKKMKSTYININSYASKVSSSSSRHSGNVKGSSGGGSGGGGGSSW
;
A
#
# COMPACT_ATOMS: atom_id res chain seq x y z
N MET A 1 -29.52 66.94 27.31
CA MET A 1 -28.44 66.10 26.75
C MET A 1 -28.19 66.36 25.27
N VAL A 2 -29.19 66.36 24.40
CA VAL A 2 -29.03 66.58 22.95
C VAL A 2 -28.42 67.96 22.63
N LEU A 3 -28.85 69.04 23.32
CA LEU A 3 -28.32 70.40 23.09
C LEU A 3 -26.85 70.51 23.53
N LEU A 4 -26.44 69.81 24.59
CA LEU A 4 -25.02 69.77 25.05
C LEU A 4 -24.14 69.02 24.07
N PHE A 5 -24.67 67.96 23.47
CA PHE A 5 -23.99 67.19 22.45
C PHE A 5 -23.78 67.96 21.14
N ILE A 6 -24.83 68.73 20.74
CA ILE A 6 -24.75 69.61 19.56
C ILE A 6 -23.77 70.79 19.80
N LEU A 7 -23.74 71.35 21.00
CA LEU A 7 -22.78 72.41 21.35
C LEU A 7 -21.33 71.86 21.42
N LEU A 8 -21.12 70.61 21.94
CA LEU A 8 -19.81 69.93 21.94
C LEU A 8 -19.38 69.64 20.50
N LEU A 9 -20.27 69.13 19.65
CA LEU A 9 -20.01 68.93 18.24
C LEU A 9 -19.62 70.19 17.52
N CYS A 10 -20.36 71.31 17.74
CA CYS A 10 -20.07 72.64 17.18
C CYS A 10 -18.71 73.19 17.69
N ALA A 11 -18.37 73.00 18.96
CA ALA A 11 -17.07 73.35 19.54
C ALA A 11 -15.91 72.54 18.99
N MET A 12 -16.13 71.22 18.78
CA MET A 12 -15.14 70.32 18.14
C MET A 12 -14.98 70.74 16.64
N PHE A 13 -16.05 71.03 15.93
CA PHE A 13 -15.97 71.51 14.55
C PHE A 13 -15.23 72.84 14.42
N LYS A 14 -15.46 73.79 15.35
CA LYS A 14 -14.76 75.08 15.38
C LYS A 14 -13.24 74.89 15.65
N LYS A 15 -12.83 73.94 16.50
CA LYS A 15 -11.45 73.62 16.79
C LYS A 15 -10.77 72.83 15.67
N ALA A 16 -11.53 71.99 14.94
CA ALA A 16 -11.04 71.24 13.78
C ALA A 16 -10.80 72.11 12.54
N LEU A 17 -11.61 73.18 12.33
CA LEU A 17 -11.43 74.12 11.22
C LEU A 17 -10.14 74.96 11.31
N PHE A 18 -9.59 75.13 12.52
CA PHE A 18 -8.33 75.86 12.70
C PHE A 18 -7.08 74.97 12.51
N ASN A 19 -7.23 73.63 12.43
CA ASN A 19 -6.12 72.74 12.18
C ASN A 19 -6.10 72.33 10.69
N LYS A 20 -5.20 72.97 9.93
CA LYS A 20 -5.02 72.72 8.48
C LYS A 20 -4.93 71.22 8.11
N LYS A 21 -4.42 70.35 9.00
CA LYS A 21 -4.33 68.91 8.78
C LYS A 21 -5.70 68.21 8.91
N VAL A 22 -6.57 68.68 9.84
CA VAL A 22 -7.91 68.14 10.03
C VAL A 22 -8.85 68.59 8.90
N LEU A 23 -8.68 69.84 8.45
CA LEU A 23 -9.41 70.34 7.29
C LEU A 23 -8.99 69.60 5.99
N ALA A 24 -7.71 69.32 5.82
CA ALA A 24 -7.21 68.52 4.70
C ALA A 24 -7.76 67.10 4.72
N ILE A 25 -7.87 66.45 5.89
CA ILE A 25 -8.47 65.11 6.04
C ILE A 25 -9.98 65.12 5.75
N LEU A 26 -10.69 66.14 6.22
CA LEU A 26 -12.13 66.36 5.93
C LEU A 26 -12.39 66.64 4.46
N ILE A 27 -11.52 67.39 3.79
CA ILE A 27 -11.60 67.62 2.34
C ILE A 27 -11.23 66.32 1.60
N LEU A 28 -10.24 65.56 2.05
CA LEU A 28 -9.85 64.28 1.46
C LEU A 28 -10.97 63.24 1.59
N THR A 29 -11.73 63.20 2.71
CA THR A 29 -12.90 62.31 2.89
C THR A 29 -14.10 62.72 2.08
N MET A 30 -14.26 64.03 1.72
CA MET A 30 -15.29 64.48 0.79
C MET A 30 -15.01 64.10 -0.68
N PHE A 31 -13.76 63.83 -1.03
CA PHE A 31 -13.39 63.38 -2.36
C PHE A 31 -13.35 61.84 -2.50
N PHE A 32 -13.61 61.06 -1.41
CA PHE A 32 -13.94 59.67 -1.60
C PHE A 32 -15.35 59.57 -2.20
N PRO A 33 -15.47 59.20 -3.49
CA PRO A 33 -16.78 58.93 -4.03
C PRO A 33 -17.37 57.78 -3.21
N LEU A 34 -18.50 58.00 -2.57
CA LEU A 34 -19.39 56.93 -2.19
C LEU A 34 -19.76 56.23 -3.50
N THR A 35 -18.97 55.24 -3.87
CA THR A 35 -19.32 54.35 -4.98
C THR A 35 -20.57 53.63 -4.54
N THR A 36 -21.72 54.17 -4.85
CA THR A 36 -22.95 53.39 -4.91
C THR A 36 -22.71 52.37 -6.02
N TYR A 37 -22.43 51.12 -5.63
CA TYR A 37 -22.38 50.02 -6.58
C TYR A 37 -23.79 49.90 -7.19
N ALA A 38 -23.98 50.46 -8.37
CA ALA A 38 -25.16 50.18 -9.16
C ALA A 38 -25.20 48.68 -9.42
N LYS A 39 -26.30 48.03 -9.12
CA LYS A 39 -26.44 46.59 -9.37
C LYS A 39 -26.35 46.36 -10.87
N ASP A 40 -25.54 45.37 -11.25
CA ASP A 40 -25.36 45.00 -12.64
C ASP A 40 -26.62 44.35 -13.23
N TYR A 41 -27.38 43.66 -12.38
CA TYR A 41 -28.62 42.98 -12.72
C TYR A 41 -29.43 42.68 -11.45
N GLU A 42 -30.69 42.30 -11.63
CA GLU A 42 -31.55 41.74 -10.59
C GLU A 42 -32.34 40.55 -11.14
N ILE A 43 -32.78 39.65 -10.26
CA ILE A 43 -33.70 38.58 -10.61
C ILE A 43 -35.12 39.09 -10.27
N THR A 44 -35.90 39.35 -11.30
CA THR A 44 -37.28 39.85 -11.11
C THR A 44 -38.22 38.74 -10.67
N ASN A 45 -38.03 37.53 -11.19
CA ASN A 45 -38.81 36.35 -10.83
C ASN A 45 -37.93 35.09 -10.76
N TYR A 46 -38.15 34.29 -9.74
CA TYR A 46 -37.57 32.97 -9.58
C TYR A 46 -38.65 31.96 -9.24
N ASP A 47 -38.98 31.10 -10.21
CA ASP A 47 -39.91 29.99 -10.00
C ASP A 47 -39.12 28.67 -9.92
N ILE A 48 -39.32 27.92 -8.86
CA ILE A 48 -38.65 26.63 -8.66
C ILE A 48 -39.65 25.51 -8.46
N LYS A 49 -39.54 24.47 -9.29
CA LYS A 49 -40.31 23.22 -9.19
C LYS A 49 -39.42 22.10 -8.77
N VAL A 50 -39.78 21.38 -7.69
CA VAL A 50 -39.07 20.26 -7.14
C VAL A 50 -39.99 19.06 -7.15
N ILE A 51 -39.63 17.98 -7.82
CA ILE A 51 -40.27 16.68 -7.71
C ILE A 51 -39.35 15.78 -6.89
N VAL A 52 -39.80 15.41 -5.71
CA VAL A 52 -39.10 14.51 -4.80
C VAL A 52 -39.43 13.06 -5.24
N ASN A 53 -38.41 12.27 -5.50
CA ASN A 53 -38.57 10.87 -5.89
C ASN A 53 -38.45 9.94 -4.65
N GLU A 54 -39.03 8.74 -4.73
CA GLU A 54 -38.98 7.75 -3.64
C GLU A 54 -37.56 7.33 -3.24
N ASN A 55 -36.57 7.53 -4.09
CA ASN A 55 -35.16 7.22 -3.84
C ASN A 55 -34.32 8.41 -3.34
N ASN A 56 -34.96 9.41 -2.75
CA ASN A 56 -34.33 10.65 -2.25
C ASN A 56 -33.53 11.41 -3.30
N THR A 57 -33.98 11.39 -4.55
CA THR A 57 -33.47 12.26 -5.61
C THR A 57 -34.50 13.33 -5.93
N TYR A 58 -34.04 14.51 -6.36
CA TYR A 58 -34.87 15.67 -6.61
C TYR A 58 -34.74 16.08 -8.06
N GLN A 59 -35.84 16.00 -8.82
CA GLN A 59 -35.92 16.61 -10.15
C GLN A 59 -36.24 18.09 -9.97
N ILE A 60 -35.27 18.95 -10.20
CA ILE A 60 -35.39 20.40 -9.99
C ILE A 60 -35.48 21.10 -11.33
N THR A 61 -36.42 22.03 -11.44
CA THR A 61 -36.54 22.94 -12.57
C THR A 61 -36.62 24.38 -12.05
N GLU A 62 -35.67 25.18 -12.43
CA GLU A 62 -35.55 26.61 -12.06
C GLU A 62 -35.88 27.48 -13.27
N THR A 63 -36.86 28.40 -13.15
CA THR A 63 -37.15 29.40 -14.14
C THR A 63 -36.77 30.77 -13.58
N ILE A 64 -35.71 31.36 -14.12
CA ILE A 64 -35.10 32.60 -13.61
C ILE A 64 -35.26 33.69 -14.64
N LYS A 65 -35.98 34.79 -14.27
CA LYS A 65 -36.07 35.99 -15.08
C LYS A 65 -35.12 37.02 -14.51
N ALA A 66 -34.04 37.29 -15.23
CA ALA A 66 -33.04 38.30 -14.86
C ALA A 66 -33.17 39.54 -15.72
N ASN A 67 -33.12 40.70 -15.08
CA ASN A 67 -33.11 41.99 -15.73
C ASN A 67 -31.71 42.62 -15.66
N PHE A 68 -31.03 42.72 -16.79
CA PHE A 68 -29.67 43.22 -16.88
C PHE A 68 -29.67 44.73 -17.12
N PHE A 69 -29.11 45.49 -16.20
CA PHE A 69 -28.99 46.95 -16.31
C PHE A 69 -27.80 47.37 -17.18
N ILE A 70 -26.78 46.50 -17.25
CA ILE A 70 -25.62 46.67 -18.12
C ILE A 70 -25.44 45.41 -18.99
N PRO A 71 -24.75 45.51 -20.15
CA PRO A 71 -24.56 44.35 -21.02
C PRO A 71 -23.81 43.23 -20.33
N LYS A 72 -24.44 42.04 -20.27
CA LYS A 72 -23.88 40.80 -19.70
C LYS A 72 -23.99 39.63 -20.68
N HIS A 73 -23.07 38.68 -20.63
CA HIS A 73 -23.14 37.53 -21.49
C HIS A 73 -24.17 36.48 -21.05
N GLY A 74 -24.56 36.50 -19.78
CA GLY A 74 -25.52 35.59 -19.19
C GLY A 74 -25.38 35.44 -17.69
N ILE A 75 -25.77 34.27 -17.16
CA ILE A 75 -25.67 33.94 -15.73
C ILE A 75 -24.80 32.70 -15.49
N ILE A 76 -24.23 32.66 -14.30
CA ILE A 76 -23.54 31.47 -13.77
C ILE A 76 -24.39 30.92 -12.64
N ARG A 77 -24.75 29.64 -12.71
CA ARG A 77 -25.47 28.94 -11.66
C ARG A 77 -24.51 27.94 -10.97
N CYS A 78 -24.27 28.09 -9.68
CA CYS A 78 -23.45 27.24 -8.87
C CYS A 78 -24.33 26.37 -7.96
N ILE A 79 -24.21 25.05 -8.04
CA ILE A 79 -24.99 24.09 -7.26
C ILE A 79 -24.03 23.27 -6.40
N PRO A 80 -24.18 23.21 -5.06
CA PRO A 80 -23.26 22.49 -4.17
C PRO A 80 -23.29 20.98 -4.43
N LEU A 81 -22.10 20.38 -4.46
CA LEU A 81 -21.90 18.93 -4.52
C LEU A 81 -21.57 18.32 -3.14
N VAL A 82 -21.22 19.17 -2.17
CA VAL A 82 -20.93 18.75 -0.80
C VAL A 82 -21.71 19.65 0.14
N ASN A 83 -22.55 19.04 0.98
CA ASN A 83 -23.39 19.76 1.92
C ASN A 83 -23.18 19.20 3.33
N ASN A 84 -22.95 20.11 4.29
CA ASN A 84 -22.93 19.77 5.70
C ASN A 84 -24.31 20.11 6.29
N VAL A 85 -25.03 19.11 6.71
CA VAL A 85 -26.41 19.23 7.15
C VAL A 85 -26.48 19.03 8.67
N VAL A 86 -27.19 19.91 9.37
CA VAL A 86 -27.51 19.76 10.79
C VAL A 86 -28.98 19.41 10.91
N ARG A 87 -29.29 18.27 11.51
CA ARG A 87 -30.65 17.75 11.71
C ARG A 87 -31.36 18.42 12.88
N SER A 88 -32.67 18.22 13.00
CA SER A 88 -33.48 18.74 14.11
C SER A 88 -33.04 18.22 15.49
N ASP A 89 -32.48 17.02 15.56
CA ASP A 89 -31.91 16.41 16.80
C ASP A 89 -30.49 16.90 17.11
N GLY A 90 -29.94 17.88 16.37
CA GLY A 90 -28.58 18.40 16.53
C GLY A 90 -27.49 17.50 15.93
N SER A 91 -27.84 16.34 15.41
CA SER A 91 -26.86 15.50 14.69
C SER A 91 -26.47 16.15 13.36
N SER A 92 -25.23 15.98 12.93
CA SER A 92 -24.73 16.53 11.67
C SER A 92 -24.17 15.45 10.79
N TYR A 93 -24.39 15.59 9.48
CA TYR A 93 -23.80 14.69 8.48
C TYR A 93 -23.38 15.47 7.23
N THR A 94 -22.48 14.89 6.45
CA THR A 94 -22.05 15.46 5.17
C THR A 94 -22.57 14.56 4.06
N ASN A 95 -23.38 15.10 3.15
CA ASN A 95 -23.74 14.41 1.92
C ASN A 95 -22.88 14.88 0.74
N LYS A 96 -22.68 13.95 -0.21
CA LYS A 96 -22.01 14.21 -1.49
C LYS A 96 -23.04 14.04 -2.58
N ALA A 97 -23.60 15.17 -3.03
CA ALA A 97 -24.60 15.17 -4.08
C ALA A 97 -24.00 14.89 -5.46
N LYS A 98 -24.80 14.26 -6.31
CA LYS A 98 -24.51 14.09 -7.74
C LYS A 98 -25.55 14.84 -8.55
N ILE A 99 -25.10 15.55 -9.58
CA ILE A 99 -25.99 16.28 -10.49
C ILE A 99 -25.95 15.60 -11.84
N LYS A 100 -27.13 15.20 -12.32
CA LYS A 100 -27.32 14.45 -13.57
C LYS A 100 -28.35 15.17 -14.45
N ASN A 101 -28.40 14.82 -15.73
CA ASN A 101 -29.45 15.21 -16.68
C ASN A 101 -29.66 16.73 -16.78
N ILE A 102 -28.55 17.51 -16.74
CA ILE A 102 -28.64 18.99 -16.85
C ILE A 102 -29.17 19.36 -18.24
N LYS A 103 -30.23 20.17 -18.25
CA LYS A 103 -30.80 20.79 -19.48
C LYS A 103 -30.97 22.27 -19.23
N VAL A 104 -30.68 23.09 -20.21
CA VAL A 104 -30.83 24.53 -20.15
C VAL A 104 -31.40 25.02 -21.48
N ASN A 105 -32.32 25.99 -21.45
CA ASN A 105 -32.94 26.56 -22.64
C ASN A 105 -32.01 27.47 -23.48
N GLN A 106 -30.78 27.68 -23.01
CA GLN A 106 -29.75 28.50 -23.66
C GLN A 106 -28.48 27.69 -23.87
N LYS A 107 -27.51 28.21 -24.65
CA LYS A 107 -26.17 27.58 -24.72
C LYS A 107 -25.48 27.67 -23.36
N TYR A 108 -24.87 26.60 -22.93
CA TYR A 108 -24.20 26.53 -21.63
C TYR A 108 -22.96 25.64 -21.67
N LYS A 109 -22.10 25.78 -20.65
CA LYS A 109 -20.98 24.88 -20.34
C LYS A 109 -21.07 24.52 -18.87
N THR A 110 -20.58 23.30 -18.52
CA THR A 110 -20.54 22.85 -17.14
C THR A 110 -19.13 22.41 -16.75
N TYR A 111 -18.75 22.70 -15.52
CA TYR A 111 -17.51 22.26 -14.90
C TYR A 111 -17.69 22.17 -13.38
N ASN A 112 -16.72 21.60 -12.68
CA ASN A 112 -16.75 21.56 -11.22
C ASN A 112 -15.72 22.52 -10.66
N GLU A 113 -16.10 23.31 -9.67
CA GLU A 113 -15.23 24.27 -8.99
C GLU A 113 -15.57 24.34 -7.50
N LYS A 114 -14.58 24.25 -6.61
CA LYS A 114 -14.72 24.40 -5.13
C LYS A 114 -15.93 23.66 -4.54
N ASN A 115 -16.09 22.37 -4.87
CA ASN A 115 -17.23 21.54 -4.43
C ASN A 115 -18.60 21.97 -5.00
N ASN A 116 -18.65 22.75 -6.07
CA ASN A 116 -19.87 23.09 -6.77
C ASN A 116 -19.86 22.55 -8.20
N LYS A 117 -21.05 22.22 -8.70
CA LYS A 117 -21.31 22.10 -10.13
C LYS A 117 -21.63 23.48 -10.66
N VAL A 118 -20.82 24.00 -11.56
CA VAL A 118 -20.99 25.29 -12.19
C VAL A 118 -21.65 25.11 -13.56
N ILE A 119 -22.75 25.84 -13.80
CA ILE A 119 -23.44 25.90 -15.08
C ILE A 119 -23.30 27.36 -15.57
N LYS A 120 -22.39 27.57 -16.52
CA LYS A 120 -22.17 28.88 -17.14
C LYS A 120 -23.04 28.98 -18.38
N ILE A 121 -24.06 29.85 -18.32
CA ILE A 121 -25.10 30.00 -19.34
C ILE A 121 -24.86 31.28 -20.13
N GLY A 122 -24.82 31.17 -21.44
CA GLY A 122 -24.53 32.24 -22.36
C GLY A 122 -23.35 31.94 -23.29
N THR A 123 -22.92 32.97 -24.04
CA THR A 123 -21.79 32.87 -24.99
C THR A 123 -20.95 34.14 -24.96
N ASN A 124 -19.63 34.01 -25.13
CA ASN A 124 -18.71 35.16 -25.14
C ASN A 124 -18.98 36.19 -26.24
N ASN A 125 -19.68 35.78 -27.33
CA ASN A 125 -19.87 36.61 -28.52
C ASN A 125 -21.20 37.37 -28.50
N LYS A 126 -22.01 37.25 -27.45
CA LYS A 126 -23.32 37.89 -27.36
C LYS A 126 -23.55 38.39 -25.95
N THR A 127 -23.96 39.66 -25.83
CA THR A 127 -24.40 40.28 -24.58
C THR A 127 -25.87 40.57 -24.62
N TYR A 128 -26.49 40.71 -23.46
CA TYR A 128 -27.91 41.00 -23.27
C TYR A 128 -28.06 42.14 -22.28
N THR A 129 -29.06 42.97 -22.51
CA THR A 129 -29.60 43.99 -21.60
C THR A 129 -31.10 43.79 -21.48
N GLY A 130 -31.69 44.23 -20.37
CA GLY A 130 -33.12 44.06 -20.11
C GLY A 130 -33.46 42.63 -19.65
N LEU A 131 -34.71 42.26 -19.78
CA LEU A 131 -35.26 40.99 -19.28
C LEU A 131 -34.81 39.81 -20.11
N LYS A 132 -34.31 38.76 -19.43
CA LYS A 132 -33.94 37.50 -20.03
C LYS A 132 -34.35 36.34 -19.14
N GLU A 133 -34.96 35.31 -19.76
CA GLU A 133 -35.43 34.12 -19.07
C GLU A 133 -34.44 32.97 -19.27
N TYR A 134 -34.13 32.27 -18.18
CA TYR A 134 -33.31 31.08 -18.12
C TYR A 134 -34.11 29.93 -17.47
N VAL A 135 -34.21 28.80 -18.16
CA VAL A 135 -34.83 27.57 -17.63
C VAL A 135 -33.75 26.54 -17.48
N ILE A 136 -33.52 26.09 -16.26
CA ILE A 136 -32.49 25.12 -15.88
C ILE A 136 -33.18 23.92 -15.25
N SER A 137 -32.94 22.73 -15.75
CA SER A 137 -33.50 21.50 -15.19
C SER A 137 -32.37 20.47 -14.94
N TYR A 138 -32.43 19.81 -13.79
CA TYR A 138 -31.43 18.81 -13.41
C TYR A 138 -31.98 17.85 -12.36
N LEU A 139 -31.37 16.67 -12.28
CA LEU A 139 -31.59 15.71 -11.20
C LEU A 139 -30.52 15.90 -10.14
N TYR A 140 -30.93 16.23 -8.92
CA TYR A 140 -30.08 16.38 -7.74
C TYR A 140 -30.22 15.13 -6.88
N ASP A 141 -29.14 14.35 -6.74
CA ASP A 141 -29.10 13.06 -6.07
C ASP A 141 -28.21 13.21 -4.83
N ILE A 142 -28.80 13.28 -3.66
CA ILE A 142 -28.12 13.43 -2.37
C ILE A 142 -27.77 12.09 -1.71
N GLY A 143 -28.29 11.00 -2.25
CA GLY A 143 -28.07 9.64 -1.75
C GLY A 143 -28.77 9.36 -0.43
N ASP A 144 -28.32 8.30 0.21
CA ASP A 144 -28.81 7.82 1.52
C ASP A 144 -28.44 8.83 2.64
N ASP A 145 -29.36 9.13 3.51
CA ASP A 145 -29.17 10.02 4.66
C ASP A 145 -28.45 9.37 5.86
N LYS A 146 -28.24 8.04 5.81
CA LYS A 146 -27.47 7.23 6.75
C LYS A 146 -27.95 7.25 8.20
N THR A 147 -29.23 7.51 8.43
CA THR A 147 -29.84 7.43 9.73
C THR A 147 -31.04 6.48 9.69
N ASN A 148 -31.34 5.87 10.82
CA ASN A 148 -32.50 4.97 11.01
C ASN A 148 -33.47 5.57 12.03
N LYS A 149 -33.46 6.89 12.24
CA LYS A 149 -34.37 7.55 13.19
C LYS A 149 -35.57 8.16 12.49
N TYR A 150 -35.34 8.87 11.42
CA TYR A 150 -36.36 9.52 10.58
C TYR A 150 -35.71 10.00 9.27
N ASP A 151 -36.49 10.03 8.22
CA ASP A 151 -36.12 10.67 6.94
C ASP A 151 -36.46 12.16 6.97
N GLU A 152 -35.86 12.96 6.11
CA GLU A 152 -36.20 14.36 5.97
C GLU A 152 -35.98 14.87 4.53
N VAL A 153 -36.84 15.75 4.07
CA VAL A 153 -36.53 16.67 3.00
C VAL A 153 -35.97 17.94 3.62
N TYR A 154 -34.68 18.20 3.46
CA TYR A 154 -34.04 19.42 3.94
C TYR A 154 -33.27 20.04 2.78
N LEU A 155 -33.96 20.93 2.05
CA LEU A 155 -33.51 21.45 0.75
C LEU A 155 -33.54 22.97 0.76
N ASN A 156 -32.43 23.59 0.34
CA ASN A 156 -32.45 25.01 -0.02
C ASN A 156 -33.11 25.13 -1.40
N LEU A 157 -34.35 25.63 -1.44
CA LEU A 157 -35.03 25.96 -2.69
C LEU A 157 -34.24 27.04 -3.46
N ILE A 158 -33.80 28.05 -2.73
CA ILE A 158 -32.86 29.07 -3.25
C ILE A 158 -31.69 29.13 -2.26
N GLY A 159 -30.47 29.03 -2.75
CA GLY A 159 -29.29 29.08 -1.89
C GLY A 159 -28.74 30.47 -1.68
N ASN A 160 -27.88 30.61 -0.68
CA ASN A 160 -27.39 31.86 -0.13
C ASN A 160 -26.21 32.52 -0.88
N ASN A 161 -25.88 32.10 -2.10
CA ASN A 161 -24.73 32.64 -2.82
C ASN A 161 -25.14 33.39 -4.11
N TRP A 162 -26.34 33.98 -4.14
CA TRP A 162 -26.71 34.91 -5.19
C TRP A 162 -26.17 36.29 -4.86
N ASP A 163 -25.47 36.90 -5.79
CA ASP A 163 -24.86 38.21 -5.63
C ASP A 163 -25.84 39.39 -5.92
N THR A 164 -27.10 39.07 -6.16
CA THR A 164 -28.16 40.03 -6.47
C THR A 164 -29.44 39.77 -5.70
N ASN A 165 -30.37 40.71 -5.73
CA ASN A 165 -31.71 40.54 -5.16
C ASN A 165 -32.57 39.65 -6.04
N ILE A 166 -33.51 38.94 -5.42
CA ILE A 166 -34.55 38.13 -6.06
C ILE A 166 -35.90 38.67 -5.57
N ASN A 167 -36.68 39.31 -6.46
CA ASN A 167 -37.84 40.09 -6.04
C ASN A 167 -39.08 39.22 -5.82
N ASN A 168 -39.45 38.39 -6.79
CA ASN A 168 -40.63 37.52 -6.69
C ASN A 168 -40.21 36.06 -6.72
N ILE A 169 -40.61 35.31 -5.72
CA ILE A 169 -40.25 33.90 -5.57
C ILE A 169 -41.51 33.07 -5.45
N SER A 170 -41.64 32.09 -6.34
CA SER A 170 -42.66 31.03 -6.27
C SER A 170 -42.00 29.65 -6.26
N PHE A 171 -42.61 28.71 -5.57
CA PHE A 171 -42.14 27.36 -5.55
C PHE A 171 -43.26 26.32 -5.54
N SER A 172 -42.96 25.14 -6.06
CA SER A 172 -43.82 23.96 -5.98
C SER A 172 -42.97 22.78 -5.63
N VAL A 173 -43.30 22.04 -4.55
CA VAL A 173 -42.61 20.83 -4.12
C VAL A 173 -43.62 19.69 -4.14
N THR A 174 -43.38 18.67 -4.98
CA THR A 174 -44.21 17.48 -5.10
C THR A 174 -43.56 16.33 -4.36
N MET A 175 -44.26 15.78 -3.37
CA MET A 175 -43.79 14.64 -2.59
C MET A 175 -44.20 13.32 -3.27
N PRO A 176 -43.39 12.22 -3.13
CA PRO A 176 -43.69 10.93 -3.77
C PRO A 176 -44.85 10.18 -3.08
N LYS A 177 -45.02 10.36 -1.78
CA LYS A 177 -46.03 9.69 -0.95
C LYS A 177 -46.68 10.70 -0.01
N ASP A 178 -47.75 10.30 0.65
CA ASP A 178 -48.41 11.11 1.70
C ASP A 178 -47.42 11.36 2.85
N PHE A 179 -47.56 12.50 3.48
CA PHE A 179 -46.70 12.97 4.56
C PHE A 179 -47.47 13.86 5.53
N ASP A 180 -46.93 14.03 6.73
CA ASP A 180 -47.52 14.90 7.76
C ASP A 180 -47.26 16.37 7.46
N THR A 181 -48.29 17.11 7.09
CA THR A 181 -48.21 18.53 6.74
C THR A 181 -47.82 19.43 7.93
N SER A 182 -48.08 18.97 9.18
CA SER A 182 -47.68 19.70 10.39
C SER A 182 -46.16 19.73 10.59
N LYS A 183 -45.43 18.89 9.89
CA LYS A 183 -43.97 18.79 9.93
C LYS A 183 -43.24 19.63 8.90
N ILE A 184 -43.97 20.45 8.14
CA ILE A 184 -43.38 21.39 7.18
C ILE A 184 -42.86 22.62 7.94
N SER A 185 -41.65 23.04 7.64
CA SER A 185 -41.07 24.29 8.09
C SER A 185 -40.28 24.98 6.99
N PHE A 186 -40.31 26.29 7.01
CA PHE A 186 -39.53 27.15 6.11
C PHE A 186 -38.61 28.08 6.89
N THR A 187 -37.46 28.39 6.33
CA THR A 187 -36.55 29.40 6.82
C THR A 187 -36.07 30.26 5.66
N SER A 188 -36.05 31.59 5.84
CA SER A 188 -35.56 32.55 4.84
C SER A 188 -34.57 33.53 5.47
N GLY A 189 -33.63 34.04 4.70
CA GLY A 189 -32.66 35.05 5.13
C GLY A 189 -31.20 34.61 5.00
N LYS A 190 -30.31 35.35 5.69
CA LYS A 190 -28.85 35.08 5.66
C LYS A 190 -28.52 33.79 6.40
N TYR A 191 -27.41 33.22 6.04
CA TYR A 191 -26.91 31.97 6.66
C TYR A 191 -26.88 32.05 8.20
N GLY A 192 -27.46 31.05 8.86
CA GLY A 192 -27.52 30.97 10.33
C GLY A 192 -28.67 31.74 11.00
N VAL A 193 -29.50 32.47 10.26
CA VAL A 193 -30.71 33.13 10.76
C VAL A 193 -31.84 32.08 10.76
N ILE A 194 -32.50 31.92 11.91
CA ILE A 194 -33.65 31.01 12.11
C ILE A 194 -34.94 31.90 12.15
N ASN A 195 -35.22 32.61 11.09
CA ASN A 195 -36.45 33.38 10.98
C ASN A 195 -37.21 32.94 9.74
N SER A 196 -38.43 32.49 9.92
CA SER A 196 -39.36 32.13 8.86
C SER A 196 -40.41 33.25 8.74
N TYR A 197 -40.03 34.36 8.16
CA TYR A 197 -41.00 35.44 7.89
C TYR A 197 -41.48 35.33 6.45
N ASP A 198 -42.79 35.41 6.26
CA ASP A 198 -43.50 35.72 5.01
C ASP A 198 -43.49 34.65 3.92
N VAL A 199 -43.33 33.37 4.25
CA VAL A 199 -43.61 32.28 3.32
C VAL A 199 -45.08 31.89 3.40
N ASN A 200 -45.83 32.28 2.39
CA ASN A 200 -47.23 31.85 2.25
C ASN A 200 -47.26 30.58 1.41
N TYR A 201 -47.81 29.49 1.96
CA TYR A 201 -47.92 28.23 1.26
C TYR A 201 -49.25 27.52 1.50
N GLU A 202 -49.64 26.71 0.56
CA GLU A 202 -50.78 25.79 0.63
C GLU A 202 -50.34 24.36 0.26
N VAL A 203 -51.04 23.38 0.80
CA VAL A 203 -50.80 21.96 0.51
C VAL A 203 -52.01 21.38 -0.15
N ASP A 204 -51.86 20.93 -1.38
CA ASP A 204 -52.90 20.18 -2.10
C ASP A 204 -52.41 18.74 -2.34
N GLY A 205 -52.94 17.82 -1.53
CA GLY A 205 -52.50 16.42 -1.51
C GLY A 205 -50.99 16.29 -1.27
N LYS A 206 -50.24 15.93 -2.29
CA LYS A 206 -48.78 15.75 -2.22
C LYS A 206 -47.98 16.95 -2.71
N VAL A 207 -48.66 18.03 -3.08
CA VAL A 207 -48.04 19.21 -3.66
C VAL A 207 -48.07 20.36 -2.66
N ILE A 208 -46.94 20.95 -2.40
CA ILE A 208 -46.75 22.16 -1.57
C ILE A 208 -46.46 23.28 -2.52
N ASN A 209 -47.36 24.21 -2.68
CA ASN A 209 -47.20 25.43 -3.47
C ASN A 209 -47.01 26.62 -2.54
N GLY A 210 -46.10 27.53 -2.89
CA GLY A 210 -45.92 28.70 -2.06
C GLY A 210 -45.19 29.83 -2.75
N VAL A 211 -45.23 31.01 -2.07
CA VAL A 211 -44.59 32.24 -2.50
C VAL A 211 -43.87 32.89 -1.31
N LEU A 212 -42.75 33.53 -1.56
CA LEU A 212 -42.07 34.38 -0.60
C LEU A 212 -42.34 35.84 -1.01
N SER A 213 -43.21 36.53 -0.28
CA SER A 213 -43.72 37.83 -0.64
C SER A 213 -42.69 38.96 -0.53
N THR A 214 -41.72 38.81 0.37
CA THR A 214 -40.68 39.84 0.61
C THR A 214 -39.48 39.73 -0.33
N GLY A 215 -39.39 38.66 -1.12
CA GLY A 215 -38.21 38.36 -1.91
C GLY A 215 -36.99 38.00 -1.03
N LEU A 216 -35.81 37.92 -1.67
CA LEU A 216 -34.52 37.68 -1.02
C LEU A 216 -33.53 38.79 -1.41
N SER A 217 -32.82 39.32 -0.43
CA SER A 217 -31.67 40.18 -0.68
C SER A 217 -30.44 39.32 -1.12
N SER A 218 -29.41 40.00 -1.62
CA SER A 218 -28.14 39.33 -1.95
C SER A 218 -27.61 38.50 -0.77
N ASN A 219 -27.18 37.27 -1.05
CA ASN A 219 -26.66 36.28 -0.09
C ASN A 219 -27.70 35.76 0.95
N GLU A 220 -28.98 35.84 0.64
CA GLU A 220 -30.06 35.23 1.41
C GLU A 220 -30.54 33.92 0.75
N ALA A 221 -31.14 33.04 1.51
CA ALA A 221 -31.62 31.74 1.08
C ALA A 221 -33.09 31.52 1.43
N LEU A 222 -33.78 30.64 0.70
CA LEU A 222 -35.06 30.07 1.06
C LEU A 222 -34.90 28.56 1.20
N THR A 223 -35.22 28.03 2.36
CA THR A 223 -35.04 26.58 2.70
C THR A 223 -36.36 25.98 3.16
N ILE A 224 -36.67 24.79 2.66
CA ILE A 224 -37.79 23.97 3.14
C ILE A 224 -37.21 22.80 3.95
N ARG A 225 -37.91 22.43 5.04
CA ARG A 225 -37.67 21.26 5.83
C ARG A 225 -38.97 20.52 6.11
N ILE A 226 -38.98 19.20 5.88
CA ILE A 226 -40.09 18.31 6.15
C ILE A 226 -39.54 17.08 6.86
N GLU A 227 -39.94 16.85 8.10
CA GLU A 227 -39.60 15.64 8.84
C GLU A 227 -40.53 14.50 8.41
N LEU A 228 -39.99 13.34 8.12
CA LEU A 228 -40.67 12.20 7.53
C LEU A 228 -40.42 10.95 8.39
N PRO A 229 -41.29 9.95 8.40
CA PRO A 229 -41.03 8.68 9.10
C PRO A 229 -39.82 7.96 8.50
N ASP A 230 -39.13 7.16 9.36
CA ASP A 230 -38.05 6.29 8.88
C ASP A 230 -38.54 5.32 7.80
N GLY A 231 -37.76 5.14 6.75
CA GLY A 231 -38.12 4.32 5.58
C GLY A 231 -39.09 4.99 4.60
N TYR A 232 -39.29 6.30 4.69
CA TYR A 232 -40.06 7.05 3.71
C TYR A 232 -39.41 7.00 2.32
N PHE A 233 -38.08 7.13 2.28
CA PHE A 233 -37.31 6.96 1.07
C PHE A 233 -36.83 5.52 0.90
N LEU A 234 -36.99 5.00 -0.32
CA LEU A 234 -36.50 3.66 -0.72
C LEU A 234 -35.14 3.83 -1.39
N TYR A 235 -34.08 3.70 -0.64
CA TYR A 235 -32.75 3.73 -1.19
C TYR A 235 -32.47 2.44 -1.98
N ASN A 236 -32.61 2.48 -3.29
CA ASN A 236 -32.03 1.45 -4.17
C ASN A 236 -30.50 1.62 -4.18
N ALA A 237 -29.88 1.45 -3.04
CA ALA A 237 -28.46 1.24 -2.99
C ALA A 237 -28.20 -0.15 -3.59
N PHE A 238 -27.79 -0.19 -4.86
CA PHE A 238 -26.89 -1.23 -5.32
C PHE A 238 -25.55 -0.98 -4.58
N SER A 239 -25.61 -1.03 -3.25
CA SER A 239 -24.44 -1.16 -2.42
C SER A 239 -24.00 -2.59 -2.65
N LEU A 240 -22.95 -2.76 -3.45
CA LEU A 240 -22.23 -4.02 -3.46
C LEU A 240 -21.85 -4.27 -2.00
N ASP A 241 -22.68 -5.04 -1.29
CA ASP A 241 -22.45 -5.27 0.13
C ASP A 241 -21.05 -5.87 0.23
N LEU A 242 -20.19 -5.22 0.97
CA LEU A 242 -18.78 -5.57 1.09
C LEU A 242 -18.58 -7.06 1.40
N LYS A 243 -19.58 -7.71 2.04
CA LYS A 243 -19.57 -9.14 2.32
C LYS A 243 -19.54 -10.01 1.06
N TYR A 244 -20.21 -9.61 -0.03
CA TYR A 244 -20.17 -10.36 -1.31
C TYR A 244 -18.84 -10.15 -2.03
N VAL A 245 -18.27 -8.94 -1.97
CA VAL A 245 -16.92 -8.68 -2.48
C VAL A 245 -15.90 -9.53 -1.75
N MET A 246 -16.01 -9.61 -0.42
CA MET A 246 -15.14 -10.44 0.42
C MET A 246 -15.30 -11.94 0.16
N LEU A 247 -16.47 -12.39 -0.26
CA LEU A 247 -16.70 -13.79 -0.60
C LEU A 247 -16.11 -14.12 -1.97
N PHE A 248 -16.48 -13.38 -2.99
CA PHE A 248 -16.17 -13.76 -4.38
C PHE A 248 -14.75 -13.39 -4.81
N LEU A 249 -14.23 -12.23 -4.43
CA LEU A 249 -12.93 -11.76 -4.90
C LEU A 249 -11.76 -12.67 -4.46
N PRO A 250 -11.66 -13.12 -3.20
CA PRO A 250 -10.62 -14.06 -2.79
C PRO A 250 -10.71 -15.40 -3.54
N ILE A 251 -11.92 -15.92 -3.79
CA ILE A 251 -12.14 -17.16 -4.54
C ILE A 251 -11.68 -16.99 -6.00
N ILE A 252 -12.05 -15.88 -6.64
CA ILE A 252 -11.62 -15.56 -8.01
C ILE A 252 -10.09 -15.47 -8.07
N PHE A 253 -9.46 -14.78 -7.13
CA PHE A 253 -8.01 -14.66 -7.07
C PHE A 253 -7.32 -16.01 -6.82
N LEU A 254 -7.93 -16.88 -6.00
CA LEU A 254 -7.42 -18.23 -5.79
C LEU A 254 -7.48 -19.06 -7.09
N ILE A 255 -8.58 -19.01 -7.81
CA ILE A 255 -8.73 -19.72 -9.10
C ILE A 255 -7.68 -19.21 -10.10
N ILE A 256 -7.56 -17.88 -10.24
CA ILE A 256 -6.55 -17.26 -11.12
C ILE A 256 -5.15 -17.68 -10.66
N GLY A 257 -4.88 -17.67 -9.35
CA GLY A 257 -3.60 -18.08 -8.78
C GLY A 257 -3.24 -19.53 -9.10
N ILE A 258 -4.19 -20.46 -8.98
CA ILE A 258 -4.00 -21.89 -9.35
C ILE A 258 -3.67 -22.01 -10.84
N ILE A 259 -4.42 -21.34 -11.71
CA ILE A 259 -4.18 -21.38 -13.17
C ILE A 259 -2.77 -20.83 -13.50
N LEU A 260 -2.41 -19.68 -12.92
CA LEU A 260 -1.09 -19.08 -13.14
C LEU A 260 0.03 -19.98 -12.61
N TRP A 261 -0.16 -20.60 -11.45
CA TRP A 261 0.81 -21.52 -10.86
C TRP A 261 1.00 -22.77 -11.72
N GLN A 262 -0.09 -23.41 -12.18
CA GLN A 262 -0.02 -24.59 -13.05
C GLN A 262 0.68 -24.27 -14.39
N ARG A 263 0.40 -23.11 -14.97
CA ARG A 263 0.91 -22.76 -16.31
C ARG A 263 2.36 -22.25 -16.28
N PHE A 264 2.76 -21.54 -15.26
CA PHE A 264 4.05 -20.82 -15.24
C PHE A 264 4.89 -21.06 -13.97
N GLY A 265 4.34 -21.66 -12.93
CA GLY A 265 4.98 -21.80 -11.63
C GLY A 265 5.54 -23.19 -11.35
N THR A 266 5.10 -24.22 -12.05
CA THR A 266 5.55 -25.61 -11.81
C THR A 266 6.83 -25.90 -12.57
N ASP A 267 7.82 -26.49 -11.86
CA ASP A 267 9.04 -26.98 -12.51
C ASP A 267 8.75 -28.13 -13.49
N ASP A 268 9.50 -28.17 -14.58
CA ASP A 268 9.53 -29.35 -15.45
C ASP A 268 10.09 -30.54 -14.69
N LYS A 269 9.68 -31.76 -15.07
CA LYS A 269 10.19 -32.98 -14.43
C LYS A 269 11.70 -33.01 -14.51
N VAL A 270 12.35 -33.19 -13.35
CA VAL A 270 13.80 -33.35 -13.26
C VAL A 270 14.17 -34.75 -13.72
N ILE A 271 15.05 -34.84 -14.72
CA ILE A 271 15.63 -36.11 -15.17
C ILE A 271 16.97 -36.24 -14.46
N GLU A 272 17.03 -37.16 -13.50
CA GLU A 272 18.25 -37.50 -12.80
C GLU A 272 19.08 -38.46 -13.68
N THR A 273 20.34 -38.11 -13.90
CA THR A 273 21.31 -38.94 -14.64
C THR A 273 22.39 -39.40 -13.70
N ILE A 274 22.86 -40.65 -13.84
CA ILE A 274 23.96 -41.14 -13.03
C ILE A 274 25.26 -40.47 -13.49
N GLU A 275 25.87 -39.69 -12.59
CA GLU A 275 27.09 -38.95 -12.87
C GLU A 275 28.16 -39.34 -11.85
N PHE A 276 29.32 -39.82 -12.34
CA PHE A 276 30.44 -40.21 -11.47
C PHE A 276 31.36 -39.02 -11.15
N TYR A 277 31.34 -38.00 -11.99
CA TYR A 277 32.11 -36.77 -11.88
C TYR A 277 31.21 -35.54 -11.83
N PRO A 278 31.70 -34.41 -11.28
CA PRO A 278 30.92 -33.19 -11.28
C PRO A 278 30.65 -32.68 -12.71
N PRO A 279 29.61 -31.90 -12.91
CA PRO A 279 29.29 -31.36 -14.24
C PRO A 279 30.49 -30.60 -14.83
N LYS A 280 30.80 -30.88 -16.10
CA LYS A 280 31.90 -30.23 -16.84
C LYS A 280 31.68 -28.69 -16.86
N ASN A 281 32.78 -27.95 -16.78
CA ASN A 281 32.83 -26.49 -16.84
C ASN A 281 32.16 -25.75 -15.66
N LEU A 282 31.86 -26.39 -14.56
CA LEU A 282 31.44 -25.77 -13.32
C LEU A 282 32.48 -26.02 -12.23
N ASN A 283 32.82 -25.00 -11.45
CA ASN A 283 33.58 -25.16 -10.24
C ASN A 283 32.66 -25.57 -9.05
N SER A 284 33.24 -25.82 -7.88
CA SER A 284 32.49 -26.26 -6.72
C SER A 284 31.48 -25.23 -6.22
N LEU A 285 31.79 -23.92 -6.27
CA LEU A 285 30.89 -22.84 -5.91
C LEU A 285 29.67 -22.78 -6.85
N GLU A 286 29.91 -22.84 -8.16
CA GLU A 286 28.84 -22.81 -9.17
C GLU A 286 27.95 -24.06 -9.07
N THR A 287 28.53 -25.20 -8.80
CA THR A 287 27.78 -26.46 -8.58
C THR A 287 26.87 -26.36 -7.35
N GLY A 288 27.37 -25.83 -6.23
CA GLY A 288 26.57 -25.51 -5.05
C GLY A 288 25.42 -24.55 -5.34
N PHE A 289 25.70 -23.52 -6.13
CA PHE A 289 24.67 -22.56 -6.57
C PHE A 289 23.57 -23.22 -7.41
N TYR A 290 23.90 -23.97 -8.45
CA TYR A 290 22.91 -24.62 -9.31
C TYR A 290 22.07 -25.65 -8.55
N TYR A 291 22.65 -26.26 -7.49
CA TYR A 291 21.90 -27.16 -6.61
C TYR A 291 20.94 -26.41 -5.66
N LYS A 292 21.39 -25.33 -5.01
CA LYS A 292 20.64 -24.61 -3.96
C LYS A 292 19.83 -23.41 -4.47
N GLY A 293 20.27 -22.82 -5.57
CA GLY A 293 19.74 -21.55 -6.11
C GLY A 293 20.28 -20.30 -5.41
N TYR A 294 21.23 -20.47 -4.49
CA TYR A 294 21.96 -19.39 -3.81
C TYR A 294 23.34 -19.88 -3.40
N VAL A 295 24.25 -18.97 -3.17
CA VAL A 295 25.60 -19.27 -2.67
C VAL A 295 25.64 -19.04 -1.16
N ASP A 296 26.12 -20.02 -0.41
CA ASP A 296 26.41 -19.90 1.02
C ASP A 296 27.92 -19.93 1.31
N ASP A 297 28.28 -19.91 2.59
CA ASP A 297 29.67 -19.86 3.03
C ASP A 297 30.44 -21.14 2.63
N ALA A 298 29.77 -22.29 2.67
CA ALA A 298 30.39 -23.56 2.29
C ALA A 298 30.76 -23.60 0.82
N ASP A 299 29.92 -23.05 -0.05
CA ASP A 299 30.22 -22.96 -1.49
C ASP A 299 31.46 -22.10 -1.76
N VAL A 300 31.57 -20.95 -1.09
CA VAL A 300 32.75 -20.09 -1.27
C VAL A 300 33.99 -20.76 -0.70
N LEU A 301 33.92 -21.37 0.48
CA LEU A 301 35.05 -22.06 1.10
C LEU A 301 35.49 -23.30 0.32
N SER A 302 34.58 -23.96 -0.41
CA SER A 302 34.90 -25.10 -1.27
C SER A 302 35.92 -24.76 -2.36
N LEU A 303 35.96 -23.49 -2.80
CA LEU A 303 36.95 -23.01 -3.76
C LEU A 303 38.38 -23.15 -3.27
N LEU A 304 38.62 -23.19 -1.96
CA LEU A 304 39.95 -23.41 -1.42
C LEU A 304 40.53 -24.76 -1.91
N ILE A 305 39.77 -25.84 -1.71
CA ILE A 305 40.19 -27.17 -2.12
C ILE A 305 40.16 -27.32 -3.65
N TYR A 306 39.15 -26.73 -4.30
CA TYR A 306 39.07 -26.72 -5.77
C TYR A 306 40.32 -26.11 -6.41
N LEU A 307 40.74 -24.92 -5.94
CA LEU A 307 41.91 -24.21 -6.47
C LEU A 307 43.23 -24.87 -6.06
N ALA A 308 43.26 -25.49 -4.87
CA ALA A 308 44.41 -26.31 -4.46
C ALA A 308 44.58 -27.51 -5.39
N ASN A 309 43.51 -28.25 -5.68
CA ASN A 309 43.57 -29.41 -6.59
C ASN A 309 43.90 -29.00 -8.03
N LYS A 310 43.58 -27.73 -8.44
CA LYS A 310 44.02 -27.14 -9.72
C LYS A 310 45.45 -26.62 -9.70
N GLY A 311 46.19 -26.74 -8.58
CA GLY A 311 47.60 -26.38 -8.45
C GLY A 311 47.88 -24.90 -8.29
N TYR A 312 46.88 -24.06 -7.91
CA TYR A 312 47.07 -22.64 -7.65
C TYR A 312 47.63 -22.36 -6.27
N ILE A 313 47.28 -23.19 -5.28
CA ILE A 313 47.63 -22.96 -3.87
C ILE A 313 48.11 -24.24 -3.20
N GLU A 314 48.96 -24.06 -2.19
CA GLU A 314 49.45 -25.11 -1.30
C GLU A 314 49.00 -24.77 0.13
N ILE A 315 48.53 -25.79 0.84
CA ILE A 315 48.08 -25.70 2.22
C ILE A 315 49.09 -26.47 3.08
N THR A 316 49.64 -25.82 4.12
CA THR A 316 50.55 -26.42 5.08
C THR A 316 49.95 -26.30 6.47
N GLU A 317 49.74 -27.41 7.16
CA GLU A 317 49.38 -27.42 8.58
C GLU A 317 50.65 -27.52 9.43
N GLU A 318 50.72 -26.59 10.44
CA GLU A 318 51.80 -26.61 11.41
C GLU A 318 51.35 -27.31 12.70
N ASN A 319 52.22 -28.12 13.31
CA ASN A 319 51.95 -28.70 14.61
C ASN A 319 52.32 -27.71 15.68
N SER A 320 51.32 -27.15 16.38
CA SER A 320 51.59 -26.36 17.55
C SER A 320 51.42 -27.17 18.83
N SER A 321 52.37 -27.08 19.72
CA SER A 321 52.34 -27.74 21.04
C SER A 321 51.32 -27.10 22.00
N ASN A 322 50.74 -25.96 21.67
CA ASN A 322 49.80 -25.24 22.52
C ASN A 322 48.33 -25.53 22.15
N PHE A 323 47.66 -26.27 22.99
CA PHE A 323 46.25 -26.70 22.84
C PHE A 323 45.26 -25.52 22.58
N LEU A 324 45.54 -24.30 23.10
CA LEU A 324 44.67 -23.15 22.97
C LEU A 324 44.78 -22.39 21.62
N PHE A 325 45.89 -22.57 20.88
CA PHE A 325 46.16 -21.84 19.62
C PHE A 325 46.11 -22.74 18.34
N ASN A 326 45.82 -24.01 18.48
CA ASN A 326 45.82 -25.00 17.37
C ASN A 326 44.89 -24.68 16.20
N LYS A 327 44.03 -23.70 16.36
CA LYS A 327 42.98 -23.33 15.41
C LYS A 327 43.49 -22.55 14.18
N TYR A 328 44.59 -21.83 14.35
CA TYR A 328 45.14 -20.93 13.31
C TYR A 328 46.50 -21.32 12.79
N ASP A 329 46.97 -22.52 13.17
CA ASP A 329 48.29 -23.01 12.84
C ASP A 329 48.28 -23.70 11.47
N PHE A 330 48.11 -22.89 10.44
CA PHE A 330 48.23 -23.30 9.05
C PHE A 330 48.64 -22.09 8.19
N ASN A 331 49.25 -22.39 7.07
CA ASN A 331 49.67 -21.44 6.05
C ASN A 331 49.09 -21.82 4.70
N ILE A 332 48.75 -20.83 3.89
CA ILE A 332 48.36 -21.00 2.50
C ILE A 332 49.36 -20.24 1.64
N LYS A 333 49.96 -20.94 0.65
CA LYS A 333 50.94 -20.37 -0.26
C LYS A 333 50.41 -20.37 -1.69
N LEU A 334 50.60 -19.30 -2.40
CA LEU A 334 50.31 -19.20 -3.83
C LEU A 334 51.43 -19.89 -4.61
N LEU A 335 51.08 -20.89 -5.44
CA LEU A 335 52.02 -21.61 -6.27
C LEU A 335 52.22 -21.00 -7.63
N LYS A 336 51.14 -20.53 -8.25
CA LYS A 336 51.16 -19.84 -9.55
C LYS A 336 50.11 -18.74 -9.63
N LYS A 337 50.33 -17.73 -10.49
CA LYS A 337 49.34 -16.74 -10.79
C LYS A 337 48.13 -17.38 -11.48
N TYR A 338 46.93 -16.83 -11.20
CA TYR A 338 45.72 -17.31 -11.83
C TYR A 338 45.67 -17.01 -13.32
N ASP A 339 45.59 -18.05 -14.14
CA ASP A 339 45.54 -18.03 -15.59
C ASP A 339 44.17 -18.38 -16.17
N GLY A 340 43.16 -18.64 -15.30
CA GLY A 340 41.80 -18.95 -15.69
C GLY A 340 40.93 -17.71 -15.97
N THR A 341 39.73 -17.96 -16.52
CA THR A 341 38.76 -16.89 -16.87
C THR A 341 37.66 -16.67 -15.87
N ASN A 342 37.57 -17.52 -14.82
CA ASN A 342 36.47 -17.43 -13.84
C ASN A 342 36.69 -16.26 -12.87
N PHE A 343 35.76 -15.33 -12.88
CA PHE A 343 35.81 -14.10 -12.06
C PHE A 343 35.84 -14.40 -10.55
N PHE A 344 35.07 -15.39 -10.09
CA PHE A 344 34.97 -15.70 -8.66
C PHE A 344 36.20 -16.42 -8.14
N GLU A 345 36.83 -17.27 -8.94
CA GLU A 345 38.10 -17.90 -8.60
C GLU A 345 39.21 -16.85 -8.47
N LYS A 346 39.27 -15.89 -9.41
CA LYS A 346 40.19 -14.77 -9.35
C LYS A 346 39.94 -13.90 -8.10
N LEU A 347 38.68 -13.57 -7.81
CA LEU A 347 38.30 -12.78 -6.64
C LEU A 347 38.64 -13.49 -5.32
N PHE A 348 38.44 -14.81 -5.28
CA PHE A 348 38.79 -15.65 -4.12
C PHE A 348 40.30 -15.63 -3.85
N LEU A 349 41.14 -15.86 -4.86
CA LEU A 349 42.60 -15.81 -4.74
C LEU A 349 43.09 -14.41 -4.36
N HIS A 350 42.55 -13.36 -4.96
CA HIS A 350 42.88 -11.98 -4.58
C HIS A 350 42.52 -11.68 -3.14
N GLY A 351 41.41 -12.22 -2.66
CA GLY A 351 40.98 -12.05 -1.27
C GLY A 351 41.83 -12.87 -0.25
N LEU A 352 42.36 -14.02 -0.67
CA LEU A 352 43.32 -14.78 0.13
C LEU A 352 44.68 -14.06 0.24
N PHE A 353 45.21 -13.58 -0.90
CA PHE A 353 46.56 -13.02 -1.01
C PHE A 353 46.51 -11.50 -1.19
N LYS A 354 45.91 -10.82 -0.21
CA LYS A 354 45.83 -9.35 -0.23
C LYS A 354 47.20 -8.69 -0.28
N ASN A 355 47.29 -7.54 -0.89
CA ASN A 355 48.51 -6.71 -1.02
C ASN A 355 49.68 -7.44 -1.70
N GLY A 356 49.41 -8.35 -2.63
CA GLY A 356 50.46 -9.05 -3.41
C GLY A 356 51.26 -10.09 -2.62
N LYS A 357 50.79 -10.51 -1.44
CA LYS A 357 51.43 -11.57 -0.66
C LYS A 357 51.38 -12.90 -1.41
N SER A 358 52.43 -13.71 -1.34
CA SER A 358 52.50 -15.06 -1.87
C SER A 358 52.23 -16.14 -0.80
N LYS A 359 52.21 -15.76 0.49
CA LYS A 359 51.95 -16.61 1.64
C LYS A 359 51.10 -15.88 2.67
N VAL A 360 50.10 -16.57 3.25
CA VAL A 360 49.24 -16.07 4.32
C VAL A 360 49.09 -17.11 5.41
N THR A 361 48.99 -16.62 6.66
CA THR A 361 48.79 -17.49 7.84
C THR A 361 47.31 -17.52 8.21
N GLY A 362 46.89 -18.57 8.95
CA GLY A 362 45.52 -18.67 9.47
C GLY A 362 45.13 -17.49 10.35
N LYS A 363 46.08 -16.88 11.09
CA LYS A 363 45.86 -15.68 11.92
C LYS A 363 45.57 -14.42 11.09
N GLU A 364 46.23 -14.30 9.93
CA GLU A 364 45.97 -13.16 9.00
C GLU A 364 44.60 -13.33 8.30
N LEU A 365 44.25 -14.54 7.88
CA LEU A 365 42.96 -14.85 7.30
C LEU A 365 41.81 -14.60 8.27
N PHE A 366 41.99 -14.96 9.55
CA PHE A 366 40.99 -14.68 10.57
C PHE A 366 40.60 -13.20 10.64
N LYS A 367 41.51 -12.27 10.40
CA LYS A 367 41.24 -10.83 10.51
C LYS A 367 40.42 -10.26 9.36
N SER A 368 40.50 -10.81 8.17
CA SER A 368 39.96 -10.11 6.98
C SER A 368 39.30 -10.98 5.92
N PHE A 369 39.46 -12.33 5.96
CA PHE A 369 38.98 -13.20 4.89
C PHE A 369 37.46 -13.30 4.82
N TYR A 370 36.77 -13.08 5.96
CA TYR A 370 35.30 -13.05 5.98
C TYR A 370 34.74 -12.00 5.02
N MET A 371 35.40 -10.82 4.85
CA MET A 371 34.96 -9.78 3.91
C MET A 371 34.99 -10.30 2.47
N THR A 372 35.98 -11.16 2.14
CA THR A 372 36.08 -11.78 0.82
C THR A 372 34.95 -12.76 0.59
N VAL A 373 34.67 -13.63 1.59
CA VAL A 373 33.59 -14.61 1.51
C VAL A 373 32.25 -13.90 1.37
N ASP A 374 31.98 -12.87 2.19
CA ASP A 374 30.72 -12.11 2.12
C ASP A 374 30.60 -11.31 0.81
N SER A 375 31.70 -10.76 0.30
CA SER A 375 31.72 -10.05 -0.99
C SER A 375 31.40 -10.99 -2.15
N ILE A 376 32.02 -12.18 -2.21
CA ILE A 376 31.76 -13.18 -3.25
C ILE A 376 30.30 -13.64 -3.17
N LYS A 377 29.83 -13.98 -1.98
CA LYS A 377 28.47 -14.42 -1.73
C LYS A 377 27.43 -13.38 -2.14
N SER A 378 27.61 -12.13 -1.71
CA SER A 378 26.72 -11.03 -2.05
C SER A 378 26.74 -10.72 -3.55
N TYR A 379 27.93 -10.62 -4.15
CA TYR A 379 28.04 -10.33 -5.58
C TYR A 379 27.42 -11.44 -6.44
N PHE A 380 27.69 -12.71 -6.09
CA PHE A 380 27.15 -13.85 -6.82
C PHE A 380 25.62 -13.92 -6.68
N ASN A 381 25.11 -13.80 -5.46
CA ASN A 381 23.66 -13.85 -5.20
C ASN A 381 22.92 -12.70 -5.84
N ASN A 382 23.49 -11.48 -5.89
CA ASN A 382 22.88 -10.32 -6.55
C ASN A 382 22.86 -10.48 -8.07
N ARG A 383 23.91 -11.04 -8.68
CA ARG A 383 24.02 -11.17 -10.14
C ARG A 383 23.35 -12.42 -10.71
N PHE A 384 23.42 -13.53 -10.01
CA PHE A 384 22.99 -14.86 -10.48
C PHE A 384 21.95 -15.51 -9.59
N GLY A 385 21.65 -14.94 -8.43
CA GLY A 385 20.79 -15.53 -7.41
C GLY A 385 19.39 -15.88 -7.91
N LYS A 386 18.67 -16.59 -7.08
CA LYS A 386 17.40 -17.24 -7.40
C LYS A 386 16.26 -16.29 -7.79
N ASP A 387 16.45 -14.99 -7.71
CA ASP A 387 15.48 -14.00 -8.17
C ASP A 387 15.83 -13.39 -9.54
N THR A 388 16.83 -13.97 -10.21
CA THR A 388 17.28 -13.53 -11.54
C THR A 388 16.71 -14.43 -12.65
N PRO A 389 16.53 -13.89 -13.87
CA PRO A 389 16.06 -14.69 -15.01
C PRO A 389 17.10 -15.69 -15.54
N ILE A 390 18.28 -15.78 -14.91
CA ILE A 390 19.31 -16.78 -15.22
C ILE A 390 18.94 -18.11 -14.60
N TYR A 391 18.45 -18.10 -13.35
CA TYR A 391 18.09 -19.32 -12.61
C TYR A 391 16.63 -19.72 -12.85
N TYR A 392 15.71 -18.75 -12.77
CA TYR A 392 14.28 -19.00 -12.97
C TYR A 392 13.75 -18.38 -14.27
N GLU A 393 12.68 -18.94 -14.81
CA GLU A 393 12.03 -18.41 -15.99
C GLU A 393 11.44 -17.00 -15.72
N LYS A 394 11.59 -16.10 -16.70
CA LYS A 394 11.13 -14.69 -16.59
C LYS A 394 9.63 -14.61 -16.29
N ASN A 395 8.81 -15.48 -16.90
CA ASN A 395 7.38 -15.50 -16.65
C ASN A 395 7.06 -15.96 -15.23
N SER A 396 7.76 -16.96 -14.71
CA SER A 396 7.65 -17.42 -13.33
C SER A 396 7.95 -16.31 -12.31
N LEU A 397 9.00 -15.52 -12.53
CA LEU A 397 9.31 -14.36 -11.69
C LEU A 397 8.26 -13.23 -11.82
N ARG A 398 7.63 -13.09 -13.00
CA ARG A 398 6.57 -12.10 -13.22
C ARG A 398 5.29 -12.46 -12.47
N ILE A 399 4.88 -13.73 -12.51
CA ILE A 399 3.66 -14.15 -11.79
C ILE A 399 3.78 -13.99 -10.28
N GLN A 400 4.98 -14.08 -9.70
CA GLN A 400 5.17 -13.76 -8.28
C GLN A 400 4.69 -12.36 -7.91
N LYS A 401 4.92 -11.36 -8.79
CA LYS A 401 4.44 -10.00 -8.57
C LYS A 401 2.91 -9.95 -8.55
N TYR A 402 2.26 -10.74 -9.42
CA TYR A 402 0.79 -10.85 -9.42
C TYR A 402 0.27 -11.54 -8.15
N PHE A 403 0.96 -12.56 -7.65
CA PHE A 403 0.63 -13.17 -6.36
C PHE A 403 0.75 -12.16 -5.21
N TYR A 404 1.83 -11.40 -5.13
CA TYR A 404 1.98 -10.35 -4.11
C TYR A 404 0.86 -9.32 -4.19
N PHE A 405 0.50 -8.90 -5.40
CA PHE A 405 -0.61 -7.97 -5.62
C PHE A 405 -1.95 -8.54 -5.13
N MET A 406 -2.31 -9.76 -5.53
CA MET A 406 -3.54 -10.43 -5.10
C MET A 406 -3.61 -10.62 -3.59
N ILE A 407 -2.53 -11.10 -2.99
CA ILE A 407 -2.41 -11.32 -1.54
C ILE A 407 -2.58 -10.00 -0.78
N THR A 408 -1.94 -8.92 -1.24
CA THR A 408 -2.05 -7.60 -0.62
C THR A 408 -3.47 -7.05 -0.69
N ILE A 409 -4.14 -7.19 -1.84
CA ILE A 409 -5.54 -6.76 -1.99
C ILE A 409 -6.45 -7.52 -1.03
N ILE A 410 -6.31 -8.85 -0.93
CA ILE A 410 -7.12 -9.66 -0.01
C ILE A 410 -6.87 -9.24 1.44
N ALA A 411 -5.62 -9.05 1.84
CA ALA A 411 -5.29 -8.60 3.19
C ALA A 411 -5.90 -7.24 3.51
N VAL A 412 -5.80 -6.27 2.58
CA VAL A 412 -6.41 -4.94 2.74
C VAL A 412 -7.93 -5.03 2.84
N LEU A 413 -8.57 -5.84 1.99
CA LEU A 413 -10.02 -6.03 2.02
C LEU A 413 -10.51 -6.67 3.33
N ILE A 414 -9.82 -7.71 3.80
CA ILE A 414 -10.14 -8.38 5.06
C ILE A 414 -10.06 -7.37 6.21
N ASN A 415 -8.94 -6.65 6.33
CA ASN A 415 -8.73 -5.69 7.40
C ASN A 415 -9.67 -4.48 7.31
N ALA A 416 -9.83 -3.89 6.13
CA ALA A 416 -10.72 -2.76 5.92
C ALA A 416 -12.17 -3.11 6.22
N SER A 417 -12.62 -4.31 5.84
CA SER A 417 -13.97 -4.76 6.07
C SER A 417 -14.29 -4.95 7.55
N VAL A 418 -13.37 -5.57 8.30
CA VAL A 418 -13.51 -5.73 9.77
C VAL A 418 -13.58 -4.36 10.45
N ILE A 419 -12.69 -3.44 10.10
CA ILE A 419 -12.61 -2.11 10.70
C ILE A 419 -13.83 -1.26 10.32
N CYS A 420 -14.28 -1.28 9.05
CA CYS A 420 -15.45 -0.53 8.62
C CYS A 420 -16.73 -1.04 9.28
N LYS A 421 -16.91 -2.37 9.39
CA LYS A 421 -18.09 -2.96 10.05
C LYS A 421 -18.10 -2.65 11.55
N TYR A 422 -16.95 -2.73 12.22
CA TYR A 422 -16.84 -2.36 13.62
C TYR A 422 -17.09 -0.86 13.84
N GLY A 423 -16.53 0.00 12.98
CA GLY A 423 -16.73 1.45 13.03
C GLY A 423 -18.21 1.83 12.87
N ALA A 424 -18.94 1.16 11.98
CA ALA A 424 -20.37 1.35 11.80
C ALA A 424 -21.17 0.94 13.06
N VAL A 425 -20.81 -0.19 13.68
CA VAL A 425 -21.46 -0.68 14.92
C VAL A 425 -21.13 0.20 16.13
N ALA A 426 -19.94 0.79 16.18
CA ALA A 426 -19.49 1.67 17.26
C ALA A 426 -19.95 3.13 17.10
N GLY A 427 -20.66 3.47 16.01
CA GLY A 427 -21.13 4.84 15.75
C GLY A 427 -20.01 5.85 15.46
N THR A 428 -18.80 5.39 15.19
CA THR A 428 -17.64 6.26 14.93
C THR A 428 -17.57 6.68 13.45
N ARG A 429 -17.55 7.98 13.19
CA ARG A 429 -17.54 8.58 11.83
C ARG A 429 -16.17 8.62 11.13
N ILE A 430 -15.12 8.00 11.68
CA ILE A 430 -13.75 8.17 11.18
C ILE A 430 -13.39 7.03 10.21
N VAL A 431 -14.01 7.01 9.04
CA VAL A 431 -13.75 5.97 8.02
C VAL A 431 -12.39 6.13 7.34
N SER A 432 -11.92 7.36 7.11
CA SER A 432 -10.66 7.62 6.38
C SER A 432 -9.41 7.28 7.17
N GLY A 433 -9.39 7.56 8.49
CA GLY A 433 -8.27 7.19 9.36
C GLY A 433 -8.13 5.68 9.53
N PHE A 434 -9.23 4.96 9.60
CA PHE A 434 -9.25 3.50 9.72
C PHE A 434 -8.75 2.80 8.45
N PHE A 435 -8.95 3.38 7.26
CA PHE A 435 -8.41 2.81 6.03
C PHE A 435 -6.88 2.81 6.00
N LEU A 436 -6.24 3.89 6.44
CA LEU A 436 -4.79 3.97 6.56
C LEU A 436 -4.26 2.95 7.59
N ILE A 437 -4.93 2.83 8.74
CA ILE A 437 -4.58 1.84 9.76
C ILE A 437 -4.70 0.42 9.19
N SER A 438 -5.76 0.11 8.43
CA SER A 438 -5.95 -1.19 7.79
C SER A 438 -4.84 -1.50 6.79
N LEU A 439 -4.37 -0.50 6.06
CA LEU A 439 -3.25 -0.64 5.11
C LEU A 439 -1.94 -1.01 5.84
N PHE A 440 -1.63 -0.34 6.94
CA PHE A 440 -0.45 -0.66 7.75
C PHE A 440 -0.52 -2.06 8.38
N ILE A 441 -1.66 -2.43 8.94
CA ILE A 441 -1.89 -3.77 9.50
C ILE A 441 -1.71 -4.82 8.40
N SER A 442 -2.31 -4.61 7.23
CA SER A 442 -2.23 -5.52 6.09
C SER A 442 -0.81 -5.71 5.59
N LEU A 443 -0.02 -4.64 5.51
CA LEU A 443 1.38 -4.72 5.11
C LEU A 443 2.21 -5.55 6.10
N PHE A 444 2.02 -5.30 7.39
CA PHE A 444 2.68 -6.08 8.45
C PHE A 444 2.25 -7.56 8.40
N GLU A 445 0.96 -7.84 8.24
CA GLU A 445 0.40 -9.18 8.16
C GLU A 445 0.94 -9.96 6.94
N VAL A 446 1.04 -9.33 5.77
CA VAL A 446 1.61 -9.94 4.56
C VAL A 446 3.08 -10.31 4.78
N LEU A 447 3.89 -9.39 5.31
CA LEU A 447 5.31 -9.65 5.57
C LEU A 447 5.51 -10.76 6.61
N TYR A 448 4.70 -10.74 7.67
CA TYR A 448 4.76 -11.69 8.76
C TYR A 448 4.31 -13.09 8.33
N SER A 449 3.17 -13.21 7.65
CA SER A 449 2.65 -14.48 7.12
C SER A 449 3.63 -15.12 6.14
N PHE A 450 4.23 -14.33 5.25
CA PHE A 450 5.26 -14.82 4.33
C PHE A 450 6.49 -15.36 5.06
N ALA A 451 6.96 -14.67 6.09
CA ALA A 451 8.11 -15.11 6.88
C ALA A 451 7.81 -16.44 7.61
N ILE A 452 6.62 -16.57 8.19
CA ILE A 452 6.17 -17.79 8.89
C ILE A 452 6.03 -18.95 7.91
N ILE A 453 5.23 -18.78 6.85
CA ILE A 453 4.95 -19.86 5.89
C ILE A 453 6.25 -20.31 5.22
N LYS A 454 7.13 -19.39 4.85
CA LYS A 454 8.44 -19.72 4.30
C LYS A 454 9.29 -20.52 5.30
N SER A 455 9.31 -20.13 6.57
CA SER A 455 10.08 -20.84 7.60
C SER A 455 9.55 -22.26 7.83
N ILE A 456 8.24 -22.45 7.82
CA ILE A 456 7.59 -23.76 7.93
C ILE A 456 7.93 -24.62 6.71
N VAL A 457 7.83 -24.07 5.51
CA VAL A 457 8.15 -24.77 4.26
C VAL A 457 9.64 -25.14 4.21
N ASP A 458 10.55 -24.26 4.56
CA ASP A 458 11.98 -24.53 4.60
C ASP A 458 12.34 -25.60 5.64
N PHE A 459 11.61 -25.66 6.76
CA PHE A 459 11.73 -26.72 7.78
C PHE A 459 11.23 -28.08 7.25
N ILE A 460 10.02 -28.14 6.70
CA ILE A 460 9.42 -29.39 6.17
C ILE A 460 10.25 -29.94 5.02
N LEU A 461 10.80 -29.10 4.16
CA LEU A 461 11.64 -29.52 3.04
C LEU A 461 13.08 -29.85 3.43
N GLY A 462 13.43 -29.83 4.73
CA GLY A 462 14.78 -30.13 5.24
C GLY A 462 15.87 -29.19 4.72
N LYS A 463 15.50 -28.06 4.12
CA LYS A 463 16.44 -27.08 3.52
C LYS A 463 17.28 -26.35 4.56
N ARG A 464 16.87 -26.35 5.81
CA ARG A 464 17.56 -25.70 6.91
C ARG A 464 17.44 -26.58 8.17
N LYS A 465 18.56 -27.05 8.74
CA LYS A 465 18.58 -27.49 10.14
C LYS A 465 18.57 -26.19 10.98
N PRO A 466 17.44 -25.83 11.61
CA PRO A 466 17.38 -24.61 12.38
C PRO A 466 18.32 -24.74 13.57
N LYS A 467 19.14 -23.71 13.80
CA LYS A 467 19.84 -23.60 15.08
C LYS A 467 18.81 -23.35 16.16
N LEU A 468 19.02 -23.82 17.37
CA LEU A 468 18.12 -23.64 18.51
C LEU A 468 17.71 -22.15 18.68
N ILE A 469 18.65 -21.23 18.46
CA ILE A 469 18.41 -19.78 18.53
C ILE A 469 17.47 -19.26 17.43
N ASP A 470 17.48 -19.86 16.25
CA ASP A 470 16.57 -19.48 15.14
C ASP A 470 15.15 -19.98 15.44
N ILE A 471 15.01 -21.15 16.07
CA ILE A 471 13.72 -21.70 16.55
C ILE A 471 13.17 -20.79 17.64
N ILE A 472 13.98 -20.39 18.63
CA ILE A 472 13.56 -19.49 19.72
C ILE A 472 13.12 -18.14 19.16
N LYS A 473 13.89 -17.52 18.26
CA LYS A 473 13.51 -16.25 17.60
C LYS A 473 12.21 -16.39 16.79
N PHE A 474 12.02 -17.49 16.10
CA PHE A 474 10.82 -17.77 15.34
C PHE A 474 9.60 -17.93 16.28
N LEU A 475 9.72 -18.75 17.34
CA LEU A 475 8.65 -18.92 18.32
C LEU A 475 8.32 -17.59 19.02
N PHE A 476 9.32 -16.80 19.39
CA PHE A 476 9.12 -15.49 19.99
C PHE A 476 8.41 -14.54 19.02
N ALA A 477 8.85 -14.46 17.77
CA ALA A 477 8.20 -13.61 16.76
C ALA A 477 6.77 -14.08 16.45
N THR A 478 6.50 -15.39 16.40
CA THR A 478 5.15 -15.93 16.19
C THR A 478 4.25 -15.70 17.39
N CYS A 479 4.75 -15.83 18.63
CA CYS A 479 3.99 -15.54 19.84
C CYS A 479 3.67 -14.04 19.96
N VAL A 480 4.65 -13.17 19.74
CA VAL A 480 4.45 -11.70 19.81
C VAL A 480 3.54 -11.23 18.69
N GLY A 481 3.76 -11.67 17.45
CA GLY A 481 2.90 -11.33 16.33
C GLY A 481 1.48 -11.87 16.48
N GLY A 482 1.34 -13.14 16.91
CA GLY A 482 0.04 -13.75 17.22
C GLY A 482 -0.69 -13.05 18.36
N LEU A 483 0.03 -12.65 19.42
CA LEU A 483 -0.54 -11.87 20.52
C LEU A 483 -1.01 -10.50 20.07
N LEU A 484 -0.22 -9.78 19.26
CA LEU A 484 -0.59 -8.48 18.69
C LEU A 484 -1.82 -8.61 17.80
N LEU A 485 -1.87 -9.59 16.93
CA LEU A 485 -3.04 -9.87 16.10
C LEU A 485 -4.24 -10.26 16.96
N TYR A 486 -4.06 -11.11 17.96
CA TYR A 486 -5.11 -11.47 18.91
C TYR A 486 -5.64 -10.25 19.67
N LEU A 487 -4.81 -9.37 20.18
CA LEU A 487 -5.22 -8.14 20.88
C LEU A 487 -5.94 -7.16 19.95
N LEU A 488 -5.50 -7.06 18.69
CA LEU A 488 -6.14 -6.22 17.68
C LEU A 488 -7.51 -6.79 17.26
N TYR A 489 -7.59 -8.10 17.03
CA TYR A 489 -8.78 -8.75 16.46
C TYR A 489 -9.76 -9.34 17.48
N SER A 490 -9.33 -9.71 18.69
CA SER A 490 -10.22 -10.39 19.65
C SER A 490 -11.41 -9.53 20.01
N LYS A 491 -11.19 -8.24 20.29
CA LYS A 491 -12.29 -7.30 20.61
C LYS A 491 -13.20 -7.01 19.42
N PHE A 492 -12.65 -7.04 18.20
CA PHE A 492 -13.37 -6.73 16.95
C PHE A 492 -14.14 -7.96 16.43
N LEU A 493 -13.49 -9.12 16.34
CA LEU A 493 -14.09 -10.36 15.85
C LEU A 493 -15.20 -10.88 16.74
N PHE A 494 -15.05 -10.82 18.07
CA PHE A 494 -16.08 -11.28 18.99
C PHE A 494 -17.41 -10.51 18.83
N LYS A 495 -17.34 -9.21 18.56
CA LYS A 495 -18.54 -8.41 18.28
C LYS A 495 -19.14 -8.72 16.90
N ILE A 496 -18.32 -8.97 15.89
CA ILE A 496 -18.78 -9.27 14.53
C ILE A 496 -19.42 -10.67 14.46
N ILE A 497 -18.85 -11.67 15.13
CA ILE A 497 -19.39 -13.05 15.20
C ILE A 497 -20.81 -13.04 15.75
N ASN A 498 -21.08 -12.23 16.78
CA ASN A 498 -22.39 -12.13 17.41
C ASN A 498 -23.40 -11.34 16.56
N TYR A 499 -22.94 -10.53 15.61
CA TYR A 499 -23.80 -9.62 14.85
C TYR A 499 -24.16 -10.14 13.45
N ASP A 500 -23.25 -10.85 12.76
CA ASP A 500 -23.47 -11.36 11.39
C ASP A 500 -22.63 -12.61 11.12
N LYS A 501 -23.25 -13.79 11.28
CA LYS A 501 -22.60 -15.10 11.06
C LYS A 501 -22.14 -15.28 9.61
N PHE A 502 -22.87 -14.74 8.64
CA PHE A 502 -22.48 -14.83 7.23
C PHE A 502 -21.22 -14.01 6.93
N TYR A 503 -21.12 -12.81 7.51
CA TYR A 503 -19.94 -11.96 7.37
C TYR A 503 -18.69 -12.63 7.97
N PHE A 504 -18.84 -13.29 9.13
CA PHE A 504 -17.76 -14.08 9.73
C PHE A 504 -17.32 -15.24 8.82
N LEU A 505 -18.26 -15.95 8.20
CA LEU A 505 -17.94 -17.03 7.25
C LEU A 505 -17.13 -16.50 6.05
N THR A 506 -17.51 -15.36 5.48
CA THR A 506 -16.77 -14.75 4.36
C THR A 506 -15.35 -14.35 4.76
N TYR A 507 -15.16 -13.89 5.99
CA TYR A 507 -13.85 -13.59 6.56
C TYR A 507 -12.96 -14.85 6.63
N ILE A 508 -13.48 -15.97 7.14
CA ILE A 508 -12.76 -17.25 7.22
C ILE A 508 -12.37 -17.76 5.84
N ILE A 509 -13.29 -17.69 4.87
CA ILE A 509 -13.00 -18.07 3.47
C ILE A 509 -11.89 -17.18 2.89
N GLY A 510 -11.95 -15.87 3.15
CA GLY A 510 -10.93 -14.93 2.72
C GLY A 510 -9.54 -15.28 3.26
N LEU A 511 -9.45 -15.58 4.58
CA LEU A 511 -8.20 -16.03 5.21
C LEU A 511 -7.67 -17.35 4.63
N PHE A 512 -8.57 -18.30 4.34
CA PHE A 512 -8.19 -19.57 3.73
C PHE A 512 -7.60 -19.35 2.33
N CYS A 513 -8.27 -18.58 1.47
CA CYS A 513 -7.78 -18.22 0.14
C CYS A 513 -6.43 -17.48 0.21
N TYR A 514 -6.29 -16.54 1.15
CA TYR A 514 -5.05 -15.81 1.41
C TYR A 514 -3.87 -16.74 1.70
N ASN A 515 -4.04 -17.70 2.64
CA ASN A 515 -2.96 -18.62 3.01
C ASN A 515 -2.57 -19.55 1.85
N ILE A 516 -3.54 -20.04 1.07
CA ILE A 516 -3.23 -20.88 -0.10
C ILE A 516 -2.48 -20.06 -1.16
N LEU A 517 -2.87 -18.80 -1.42
CA LEU A 517 -2.14 -17.94 -2.36
C LEU A 517 -0.71 -17.67 -1.89
N CYS A 518 -0.47 -17.51 -0.58
CA CYS A 518 0.88 -17.41 -0.03
C CYS A 518 1.71 -18.67 -0.32
N LEU A 519 1.14 -19.86 -0.14
CA LEU A 519 1.79 -21.13 -0.49
C LEU A 519 2.09 -21.21 -1.99
N LEU A 520 1.10 -20.94 -2.84
CA LEU A 520 1.28 -20.94 -4.30
C LEU A 520 2.38 -19.98 -4.73
N CYS A 521 2.46 -18.78 -4.11
CA CYS A 521 3.51 -17.80 -4.38
C CYS A 521 4.90 -18.36 -4.06
N LEU A 522 5.07 -19.05 -2.94
CA LEU A 522 6.35 -19.67 -2.57
C LEU A 522 6.80 -20.75 -3.54
N PHE A 523 5.85 -21.53 -4.06
CA PHE A 523 6.10 -22.62 -5.01
C PHE A 523 5.97 -22.21 -6.48
N SER A 524 5.85 -20.91 -6.78
CA SER A 524 5.63 -20.42 -8.14
C SER A 524 6.90 -20.20 -8.96
N LYS A 525 8.10 -20.55 -8.42
CA LYS A 525 9.37 -20.32 -9.10
C LYS A 525 9.76 -21.54 -9.95
N LYS A 526 9.57 -21.43 -11.26
CA LYS A 526 9.98 -22.44 -12.23
C LYS A 526 11.42 -22.22 -12.68
N ARG A 527 12.28 -23.25 -12.57
CA ARG A 527 13.64 -23.21 -13.09
C ARG A 527 13.67 -23.14 -14.60
N THR A 528 14.68 -22.45 -15.16
CA THR A 528 14.91 -22.50 -16.62
C THR A 528 15.27 -23.92 -17.04
N SER A 529 14.96 -24.31 -18.27
CA SER A 529 15.27 -25.66 -18.82
C SER A 529 16.77 -25.99 -18.69
N LYS A 530 17.66 -25.01 -18.87
CA LYS A 530 19.11 -25.17 -18.70
C LYS A 530 19.46 -25.53 -17.26
N VAL A 531 18.91 -24.78 -16.29
CA VAL A 531 19.13 -25.00 -14.85
C VAL A 531 18.53 -26.34 -14.42
N ASN A 532 17.34 -26.68 -14.91
CA ASN A 532 16.68 -27.95 -14.57
C ASN A 532 17.48 -29.16 -15.04
N LYS A 533 18.07 -29.12 -16.25
CA LYS A 533 18.99 -30.16 -16.75
C LYS A 533 20.27 -30.28 -15.91
N LEU A 534 20.89 -29.13 -15.57
CA LEU A 534 22.07 -29.13 -14.69
C LEU A 534 21.75 -29.64 -13.30
N PHE A 535 20.58 -29.26 -12.75
CA PHE A 535 20.11 -29.73 -11.47
C PHE A 535 19.93 -31.26 -11.43
N GLY A 536 19.40 -31.87 -12.50
CA GLY A 536 19.31 -33.33 -12.64
C GLY A 536 20.67 -34.02 -12.60
N LYS A 537 21.67 -33.48 -13.34
CA LYS A 537 23.05 -33.99 -13.29
C LYS A 537 23.69 -33.84 -11.90
N ILE A 538 23.48 -32.67 -11.25
CA ILE A 538 24.06 -32.44 -9.92
C ILE A 538 23.43 -33.35 -8.88
N ILE A 539 22.10 -33.58 -8.95
CA ILE A 539 21.42 -34.54 -8.07
C ILE A 539 21.98 -35.95 -8.29
N GLY A 540 22.10 -36.39 -9.54
CA GLY A 540 22.65 -37.71 -9.84
C GLY A 540 24.08 -37.90 -9.33
N PHE A 541 24.93 -36.87 -9.53
CA PHE A 541 26.28 -36.86 -8.95
C PHE A 541 26.26 -36.90 -7.43
N LYS A 542 25.44 -36.07 -6.79
CA LYS A 542 25.28 -36.05 -5.33
C LYS A 542 24.83 -37.41 -4.78
N ASN A 543 23.77 -37.97 -5.38
CA ASN A 543 23.20 -39.26 -4.96
C ASN A 543 24.21 -40.40 -5.16
N TYR A 544 24.93 -40.38 -6.29
CA TYR A 544 26.01 -41.35 -6.50
C TYR A 544 27.06 -41.28 -5.38
N LEU A 545 27.58 -40.07 -5.09
CA LEU A 545 28.57 -39.92 -4.00
C LEU A 545 28.00 -40.32 -2.63
N ALA A 546 26.70 -40.12 -2.39
CA ALA A 546 26.06 -40.47 -1.13
C ALA A 546 25.72 -41.97 -0.99
N ILE A 547 25.32 -42.63 -2.08
CA ILE A 547 24.77 -44.01 -2.04
C ILE A 547 25.76 -45.06 -2.55
N ALA A 548 26.70 -44.71 -3.46
CA ALA A 548 27.61 -45.65 -4.11
C ALA A 548 28.27 -46.60 -3.13
N GLU A 549 28.33 -47.85 -3.49
CA GLU A 549 29.03 -48.89 -2.72
C GLU A 549 30.55 -48.66 -2.73
N LYS A 550 31.23 -49.13 -1.68
CA LYS A 550 32.67 -48.93 -1.52
C LYS A 550 33.46 -49.50 -2.67
N ASP A 551 33.02 -50.63 -3.27
CA ASP A 551 33.73 -51.27 -4.36
C ASP A 551 33.66 -50.52 -5.68
N ASN A 552 32.52 -49.81 -5.94
CA ASN A 552 32.42 -48.94 -7.09
C ASN A 552 33.34 -47.71 -6.95
N ILE A 553 33.48 -47.16 -5.75
CA ILE A 553 34.43 -46.10 -5.46
C ILE A 553 35.89 -46.58 -5.59
N ARG A 554 36.19 -47.81 -5.11
CA ARG A 554 37.53 -48.41 -5.26
C ARG A 554 37.92 -48.60 -6.73
N SER A 555 36.98 -48.96 -7.60
CA SER A 555 37.23 -49.07 -9.04
C SER A 555 37.59 -47.70 -9.63
N LEU A 556 36.85 -46.65 -9.28
CA LEU A 556 37.15 -45.27 -9.75
C LEU A 556 38.51 -44.78 -9.24
N ILE A 557 38.92 -45.16 -8.02
CA ILE A 557 40.26 -44.81 -7.50
C ILE A 557 41.37 -45.57 -8.23
N LYS A 558 41.13 -46.81 -8.63
CA LYS A 558 42.09 -47.55 -9.46
C LYS A 558 42.30 -46.90 -10.81
N GLU A 559 41.21 -46.36 -11.42
CA GLU A 559 41.28 -45.65 -12.68
C GLU A 559 41.86 -44.25 -12.51
N ASN A 560 41.47 -43.52 -11.47
CA ASN A 560 41.92 -42.16 -11.13
C ASN A 560 42.32 -42.08 -9.65
N PRO A 561 43.60 -42.22 -9.31
CA PRO A 561 44.09 -42.11 -7.93
C PRO A 561 43.76 -40.77 -7.26
N ASN A 562 43.48 -39.71 -8.03
CA ASN A 562 43.10 -38.37 -7.54
C ASN A 562 41.60 -38.20 -7.40
N TYR A 563 40.76 -39.21 -7.67
CA TYR A 563 39.31 -39.11 -7.68
C TYR A 563 38.75 -38.47 -6.41
N PHE A 564 39.27 -38.84 -5.23
CA PHE A 564 38.86 -38.22 -3.98
C PHE A 564 39.00 -36.70 -3.99
N TYR A 565 40.11 -36.18 -4.44
CA TYR A 565 40.41 -34.75 -4.49
C TYR A 565 39.60 -34.02 -5.55
N ASP A 566 39.31 -34.68 -6.68
CA ASP A 566 38.50 -34.15 -7.76
C ASP A 566 37.03 -33.92 -7.33
N VAL A 567 36.52 -34.78 -6.43
CA VAL A 567 35.11 -34.70 -6.01
C VAL A 567 34.90 -34.03 -4.64
N TYR A 568 35.93 -34.02 -3.76
CA TYR A 568 35.76 -33.53 -2.38
C TYR A 568 35.29 -32.08 -2.27
N ALA A 569 35.83 -31.16 -3.08
CA ALA A 569 35.42 -29.77 -3.08
C ALA A 569 33.92 -29.62 -3.41
N TYR A 570 33.41 -30.40 -4.35
CA TYR A 570 32.02 -30.46 -4.72
C TYR A 570 31.14 -31.12 -3.64
N ALA A 571 31.61 -32.21 -3.05
CA ALA A 571 30.91 -32.85 -1.93
C ALA A 571 30.74 -31.88 -0.74
N TYR A 572 31.77 -31.06 -0.46
CA TYR A 572 31.72 -30.02 0.57
C TYR A 572 30.67 -28.95 0.25
N ALA A 573 30.62 -28.46 -1.01
CA ALA A 573 29.61 -27.50 -1.47
C ALA A 573 28.17 -28.08 -1.44
N LEU A 574 28.03 -29.38 -1.71
CA LEU A 574 26.75 -30.11 -1.70
C LEU A 574 26.32 -30.60 -0.31
N GLY A 575 27.17 -30.42 0.73
CA GLY A 575 26.88 -30.79 2.12
C GLY A 575 26.88 -32.29 2.39
N ILE A 576 27.62 -33.09 1.60
CA ILE A 576 27.74 -34.54 1.71
C ILE A 576 29.19 -35.01 1.95
N GLU A 577 30.06 -34.09 2.36
CA GLU A 577 31.47 -34.39 2.62
C GLU A 577 31.67 -35.49 3.68
N ASN A 578 30.80 -35.50 4.70
CA ASN A 578 30.88 -36.52 5.75
C ASN A 578 30.52 -37.93 5.26
N ASP A 579 29.54 -38.04 4.35
CA ASP A 579 29.12 -39.32 3.77
C ASP A 579 30.18 -39.81 2.79
N LEU A 580 30.78 -38.90 2.02
CA LEU A 580 31.93 -39.25 1.17
C LEU A 580 33.09 -39.82 2.00
N ILE A 581 33.48 -39.13 3.08
CA ILE A 581 34.62 -39.52 3.92
C ILE A 581 34.43 -40.92 4.53
N LYS A 582 33.24 -41.26 5.04
CA LYS A 582 32.92 -42.59 5.56
C LYS A 582 33.22 -43.70 4.56
N LYS A 583 33.12 -43.44 3.27
CA LYS A 583 33.40 -44.40 2.21
C LYS A 583 34.89 -44.58 1.95
N PHE A 584 35.70 -43.57 2.26
CA PHE A 584 37.14 -43.57 2.11
C PHE A 584 37.90 -43.96 3.38
N THR A 585 37.21 -44.32 4.47
CA THR A 585 37.83 -44.63 5.78
C THR A 585 38.89 -45.71 5.72
N ASN A 586 38.73 -46.72 4.85
CA ASN A 586 39.65 -47.85 4.69
C ASN A 586 40.40 -47.82 3.35
N VAL A 587 40.48 -46.67 2.72
CA VAL A 587 41.21 -46.48 1.46
C VAL A 587 42.48 -45.71 1.76
N VAL A 588 43.62 -46.29 1.36
CA VAL A 588 44.90 -45.60 1.48
C VAL A 588 44.95 -44.51 0.42
N LEU A 589 44.86 -43.27 0.86
CA LEU A 589 44.98 -42.09 0.00
C LEU A 589 46.42 -41.59 0.05
N ARG A 590 47.02 -41.34 -1.12
CA ARG A 590 48.31 -40.64 -1.19
C ARG A 590 48.05 -39.14 -0.88
N ALA A 591 48.92 -38.54 -0.04
CA ALA A 591 48.84 -37.09 0.22
C ALA A 591 48.92 -36.31 -1.11
N PRO A 592 48.00 -35.35 -1.37
CA PRO A 592 48.09 -34.57 -2.59
C PRO A 592 49.27 -33.60 -2.51
N PHE A 593 49.86 -33.22 -3.65
CA PHE A 593 51.02 -32.35 -3.71
C PHE A 593 50.79 -30.95 -3.09
N TRP A 594 49.55 -30.53 -3.01
CA TRP A 594 49.15 -29.24 -2.52
C TRP A 594 48.79 -29.20 -1.01
N TYR A 595 48.83 -30.37 -0.31
CA TYR A 595 48.51 -30.43 1.11
C TYR A 595 49.66 -31.05 1.88
N LYS A 596 50.29 -30.27 2.74
CA LYS A 596 51.40 -30.68 3.59
C LYS A 596 50.96 -30.70 5.04
N ASN A 597 51.10 -31.86 5.65
CA ASN A 597 50.87 -32.10 7.08
C ASN A 597 52.03 -32.93 7.63
N SER A 598 52.41 -32.69 8.89
CA SER A 598 53.45 -33.44 9.59
C SER A 598 53.01 -34.86 9.97
N ASN A 599 51.70 -35.15 9.94
CA ASN A 599 51.14 -36.47 10.25
C ASN A 599 50.75 -37.22 8.97
N ASN A 600 50.53 -38.54 9.04
CA ASN A 600 50.01 -39.30 7.91
C ASN A 600 48.69 -38.72 7.42
N PHE A 601 48.60 -38.50 6.10
CA PHE A 601 47.42 -37.95 5.45
C PHE A 601 46.28 -38.98 5.37
N ASP A 602 45.10 -38.60 5.79
CA ASP A 602 43.87 -39.35 5.59
C ASP A 602 42.70 -38.41 5.19
N ALA A 603 41.59 -38.99 4.76
CA ALA A 603 40.39 -38.20 4.37
C ALA A 603 39.84 -37.38 5.54
N TYR A 604 39.99 -37.83 6.78
CA TYR A 604 39.54 -37.13 7.97
C TYR A 604 40.37 -35.87 8.27
N SER A 605 41.70 -35.92 7.99
CA SER A 605 42.56 -34.76 8.23
C SER A 605 42.15 -33.57 7.38
N LEU A 606 41.83 -33.75 6.10
CA LEU A 606 41.32 -32.71 5.23
C LEU A 606 39.97 -32.18 5.68
N ASN A 607 39.05 -33.05 6.05
CA ASN A 607 37.73 -32.64 6.55
C ASN A 607 37.82 -31.85 7.87
N ARG A 608 38.69 -32.32 8.77
CA ARG A 608 38.96 -31.60 10.02
C ARG A 608 39.55 -30.23 9.78
N PHE A 609 40.46 -30.08 8.82
CA PHE A 609 40.98 -28.81 8.38
C PHE A 609 39.86 -27.87 7.89
N MET A 610 39.03 -28.33 6.98
CA MET A 610 37.94 -27.54 6.43
C MET A 610 36.89 -27.12 7.49
N ASN A 611 36.41 -28.06 8.29
CA ASN A 611 35.34 -27.81 9.25
C ASN A 611 35.82 -27.20 10.58
N LYS A 612 37.01 -27.52 11.07
CA LYS A 612 37.52 -26.97 12.33
C LYS A 612 38.40 -25.74 12.14
N LYS A 613 39.31 -25.73 11.16
CA LYS A 613 40.23 -24.58 10.96
C LYS A 613 39.62 -23.53 10.04
N MET A 614 39.29 -23.85 8.80
CA MET A 614 38.78 -22.85 7.86
C MET A 614 37.40 -22.28 8.24
N LYS A 615 36.43 -23.16 8.51
CA LYS A 615 35.08 -22.73 8.88
C LYS A 615 35.06 -21.91 10.19
N SER A 616 35.86 -22.32 11.18
CA SER A 616 35.93 -21.59 12.43
C SER A 616 36.68 -20.24 12.33
N THR A 617 37.61 -20.13 11.38
CA THR A 617 38.28 -18.87 11.06
C THR A 617 37.25 -17.82 10.55
N TYR A 618 36.20 -18.30 9.87
CA TYR A 618 35.13 -17.44 9.36
C TYR A 618 34.02 -17.14 10.38
N ILE A 619 33.56 -18.14 11.15
CA ILE A 619 32.34 -18.02 12.01
C ILE A 619 32.53 -17.10 13.22
N ASN A 620 33.71 -17.05 13.83
CA ASN A 620 33.93 -16.29 15.08
C ASN A 620 33.84 -14.76 14.93
N ILE A 621 33.88 -14.22 13.72
CA ILE A 621 33.79 -12.76 13.47
C ILE A 621 32.35 -12.31 13.27
N ASN A 622 31.48 -13.15 12.70
CA ASN A 622 30.06 -12.79 12.52
C ASN A 622 29.32 -12.56 13.86
N SER A 623 29.80 -13.13 14.96
CA SER A 623 29.25 -12.85 16.30
C SER A 623 29.66 -11.49 16.87
N TYR A 624 30.73 -10.86 16.37
CA TYR A 624 31.18 -9.52 16.79
C TYR A 624 30.59 -8.39 15.94
N ALA A 625 30.34 -8.59 14.66
CA ALA A 625 29.83 -7.57 13.74
C ALA A 625 28.34 -7.21 13.95
N SER A 626 27.56 -8.08 14.59
CA SER A 626 26.12 -7.86 14.82
C SER A 626 25.78 -6.93 15.99
N LYS A 627 26.76 -6.38 16.70
CA LYS A 627 26.55 -5.53 17.88
C LYS A 627 26.59 -4.01 17.64
N VAL A 628 26.82 -3.54 16.42
CA VAL A 628 26.93 -2.10 16.14
C VAL A 628 26.04 -1.71 14.95
N SER A 629 24.78 -1.39 15.20
CA SER A 629 24.01 -0.35 14.50
C SER A 629 22.57 -0.29 15.00
N SER A 630 22.24 0.71 15.80
CA SER A 630 20.87 1.16 16.10
C SER A 630 20.87 2.66 16.39
N SER A 631 19.83 3.33 15.94
CA SER A 631 19.29 4.68 16.29
C SER A 631 19.16 5.61 15.07
N SER A 632 18.17 6.40 14.83
CA SER A 632 17.06 7.12 15.46
C SER A 632 16.52 8.12 14.41
N SER A 633 15.36 8.59 14.27
CA SER A 633 14.18 9.16 14.89
C SER A 633 13.64 10.43 14.18
N ARG A 634 12.30 10.59 14.12
CA ARG A 634 11.32 11.67 14.43
C ARG A 634 11.17 12.89 13.49
N HIS A 635 9.97 13.44 13.18
CA HIS A 635 8.80 14.05 13.86
C HIS A 635 7.84 14.62 12.80
N SER A 636 6.64 14.80 12.86
CA SER A 636 5.31 15.15 13.36
C SER A 636 4.73 16.49 12.84
N GLY A 637 3.38 16.65 12.77
CA GLY A 637 2.64 17.91 12.85
C GLY A 637 1.28 18.03 12.15
N ASN A 638 0.31 18.53 12.88
CA ASN A 638 -1.17 18.55 12.78
C ASN A 638 -1.80 19.84 12.18
N VAL A 639 -3.16 19.85 11.80
CA VAL A 639 -4.30 20.58 12.43
C VAL A 639 -5.41 21.06 11.46
N LYS A 640 -6.69 20.72 11.72
CA LYS A 640 -8.06 21.28 11.91
C LYS A 640 -8.60 22.39 10.98
N GLY A 641 -9.89 22.61 10.70
CA GLY A 641 -11.22 22.09 10.86
C GLY A 641 -12.35 23.16 10.68
N SER A 642 -13.64 22.74 10.46
CA SER A 642 -15.00 23.33 10.71
C SER A 642 -15.57 24.38 9.70
N SER A 643 -16.90 24.60 9.46
CA SER A 643 -18.22 23.97 9.74
C SER A 643 -19.33 24.72 8.99
N GLY A 644 -20.46 24.05 8.59
CA GLY A 644 -21.85 24.47 8.73
C GLY A 644 -22.74 24.66 7.49
N GLY A 645 -23.97 24.08 7.49
CA GLY A 645 -25.12 24.43 6.66
C GLY A 645 -25.84 23.28 5.93
N GLY A 646 -27.04 23.48 5.42
CA GLY A 646 -27.90 22.49 4.76
C GLY A 646 -27.49 22.07 3.33
N SER A 647 -28.21 21.08 2.75
CA SER A 647 -27.96 20.52 1.43
C SER A 647 -28.52 21.41 0.31
N GLY A 648 -27.81 21.51 -0.81
CA GLY A 648 -28.25 22.21 -2.01
C GLY A 648 -28.20 23.74 -1.90
N GLY A 649 -28.70 24.37 -2.92
CA GLY A 649 -28.90 25.80 -2.96
C GLY A 649 -27.80 26.58 -3.63
N GLY A 650 -26.63 26.57 -3.43
CA GLY A 650 -25.60 27.39 -4.10
C GLY A 650 -26.11 28.73 -4.61
N GLY A 651 -25.33 29.46 -5.29
CA GLY A 651 -25.69 30.79 -5.80
C GLY A 651 -25.46 30.93 -7.30
N GLY A 652 -25.51 32.17 -7.74
CA GLY A 652 -25.20 32.55 -9.10
C GLY A 652 -24.77 34.00 -9.21
N SER A 653 -24.21 34.34 -10.33
CA SER A 653 -23.78 35.69 -10.69
C SER A 653 -23.99 35.96 -12.18
N SER A 654 -23.99 37.23 -12.56
CA SER A 654 -23.90 37.61 -13.96
C SER A 654 -22.45 37.63 -14.46
N TRP A 655 -22.24 37.47 -15.74
CA TRP A 655 -20.91 37.56 -16.34
C TRP A 655 -20.91 38.23 -17.71
#